data_b063f91b12e37f4343003645f90c4dae
#
_entry.id   b063f91b12e37f4343003645f90c4dae
#
_cell.length_a   1.000
_cell.length_b   1.000
_cell.length_c   1.000
_cell.angle_alpha   90.00
_cell.angle_beta   90.00
_cell.angle_gamma   90.00
#
_symmetry.space_group_name_H-M   'P 1'
#
loop_
_entity.id
_entity.type
_entity.pdbx_description
1 polymer ?
#
loop_
_entity_poly.entity_id
_entity_poly.type
_entity_poly.pdbx_seq_one_letter_code
_entity_poly.pdbx_strand_id
1 'polypeptide(L)'
;MVFKWSTLKYPLLILLVTVIGFFWFFIYAPIYDFADEFFPGRYFMLESIRNGIFPLWIPYQSMGLPVHADPQAGTFYLPLWILSLFTNYTPFCWGVEFVFHAFFAGLGFYYLSQQFTDNKKIRFIGALIYIFSGFFVGNVQHISWIIAGTWIPWILHFAILLFQKPSLKASLLLALSTSLLFNGGYPGFWILSAYLFGVLSLFMFLTNYKKWNKQQIKKRLVFIGLSGIVTLIFILPALISFIEIKTYMTRGLPLAYESQISCSYSPRSFLSLLFPFIANSEGSFIQNDISMASIFVGVTTIPFLILGILKRKNTLLRFFIAIGIVALLLSMGKYLPFHKWAFEYIPLINMMRLPSIFRLFVIIPLIMIIIHGLDAFWKEKDSKLVFYFMLSLLLIFSGVIIYLLFFEEIYVIDEFKTLTWNNLLTKSIPFKFLIQSIIQWLLIAGITIGFYFSKKNKNLLVAILIFDLLLNATLCIHKTGYMYDRTNKEISEFLNKMPKDYVVPTEITSSNQIYWKTTTPSLWRNLGIFTKQVEWFSYKGVILNDFEIMTTPNQHEGKELYFPKLAYYPQVILYSETPLPISEDYAYTMDKSMVKSYPDSTSFLDLCVFEPGNIFVKTHNHIDRPLVICQSYYPGWKAKLNTGKSLEIKPLNSSMISVMVPKGEQYIRFYYHRPELIFSFVLQMIGYALLFIVLGYHFFRFRAFPFVIPG
;
A
#
# COMPACT_ATOMS: atom_id res chain seq x y z
N MET A 1 -24.06 20.14 23.30
CA MET A 1 -23.33 20.14 22.00
C MET A 1 -24.33 19.83 20.89
N VAL A 2 -24.94 20.78 20.23
CA VAL A 2 -25.84 20.52 19.10
C VAL A 2 -24.97 20.40 17.84
N PHE A 3 -24.54 19.20 17.51
CA PHE A 3 -23.95 18.92 16.22
C PHE A 3 -25.00 19.20 15.14
N LYS A 4 -24.77 20.15 14.24
CA LYS A 4 -25.66 20.34 13.09
C LYS A 4 -25.60 19.07 12.24
N TRP A 5 -26.64 18.24 12.32
CA TRP A 5 -26.83 17.01 11.53
C TRP A 5 -26.49 17.21 10.05
N SER A 6 -26.78 18.40 9.51
CA SER A 6 -26.49 18.77 8.12
C SER A 6 -24.99 18.76 7.75
N THR A 7 -24.05 18.81 8.72
CA THR A 7 -22.59 18.73 8.45
C THR A 7 -22.05 17.32 8.49
N LEU A 8 -22.66 16.43 9.28
CA LEU A 8 -22.22 15.03 9.44
C LEU A 8 -22.89 14.07 8.47
N LYS A 9 -24.04 14.44 7.89
CA LYS A 9 -24.85 13.58 7.01
C LYS A 9 -24.02 12.89 5.94
N TYR A 10 -23.25 13.63 5.13
CA TYR A 10 -22.50 13.06 4.01
C TYR A 10 -21.26 12.28 4.47
N PRO A 11 -20.46 12.72 5.44
CA PRO A 11 -19.43 11.89 6.06
C PRO A 11 -19.95 10.54 6.55
N LEU A 12 -21.08 10.51 7.28
CA LEU A 12 -21.68 9.27 7.76
C LEU A 12 -22.23 8.39 6.63
N LEU A 13 -22.79 8.98 5.59
CA LEU A 13 -23.22 8.22 4.40
C LEU A 13 -22.01 7.63 3.64
N ILE A 14 -20.90 8.37 3.52
CA ILE A 14 -19.66 7.84 2.93
C ILE A 14 -19.20 6.62 3.75
N LEU A 15 -19.14 6.73 5.07
CA LEU A 15 -18.74 5.61 5.94
C LEU A 15 -19.67 4.40 5.74
N LEU A 16 -20.97 4.62 5.79
CA LEU A 16 -21.96 3.55 5.64
C LEU A 16 -21.80 2.80 4.30
N VAL A 17 -21.71 3.54 3.19
CA VAL A 17 -21.58 2.93 1.85
C VAL A 17 -20.20 2.26 1.70
N THR A 18 -19.15 2.80 2.32
CA THR A 18 -17.83 2.16 2.34
C THR A 18 -17.87 0.82 3.08
N VAL A 19 -18.49 0.78 4.27
CA VAL A 19 -18.64 -0.48 5.05
C VAL A 19 -19.43 -1.52 4.25
N ILE A 20 -20.55 -1.11 3.62
CA ILE A 20 -21.36 -2.02 2.79
C ILE A 20 -20.54 -2.56 1.61
N GLY A 21 -19.83 -1.70 0.88
CA GLY A 21 -19.10 -2.09 -0.33
C GLY A 21 -17.90 -2.99 -0.07
N PHE A 22 -17.30 -2.90 1.12
CA PHE A 22 -16.13 -3.70 1.52
C PHE A 22 -16.43 -4.67 2.67
N PHE A 23 -17.72 -5.00 2.87
CA PHE A 23 -18.17 -5.88 3.96
C PHE A 23 -17.51 -7.26 3.94
N TRP A 24 -17.25 -7.81 2.75
CA TRP A 24 -16.63 -9.11 2.57
C TRP A 24 -15.24 -9.25 3.21
N PHE A 25 -14.52 -8.13 3.42
CA PHE A 25 -13.23 -8.11 4.10
C PHE A 25 -13.29 -8.44 5.59
N PHE A 26 -14.46 -8.43 6.19
CA PHE A 26 -14.68 -8.89 7.56
C PHE A 26 -15.01 -10.38 7.67
N ILE A 27 -15.28 -11.03 6.54
CA ILE A 27 -15.66 -12.45 6.49
C ILE A 27 -14.55 -13.31 5.92
N TYR A 28 -13.95 -12.92 4.80
CA TYR A 28 -13.00 -13.71 4.04
C TYR A 28 -11.57 -13.22 4.24
N ALA A 29 -10.63 -14.18 4.17
CA ALA A 29 -9.21 -13.89 4.25
C ALA A 29 -8.72 -13.08 3.04
N PRO A 30 -7.73 -12.20 3.24
CA PRO A 30 -7.12 -11.46 2.14
C PRO A 30 -6.34 -12.37 1.20
N ILE A 31 -6.03 -11.86 0.00
CA ILE A 31 -5.35 -12.59 -1.06
C ILE A 31 -4.01 -11.93 -1.41
N TYR A 32 -3.11 -12.69 -2.04
CA TYR A 32 -1.83 -12.24 -2.61
C TYR A 32 -0.94 -11.48 -1.60
N ASP A 33 -0.32 -10.40 -2.03
CA ASP A 33 0.66 -9.65 -1.23
C ASP A 33 0.12 -9.20 0.12
N PHE A 34 -1.19 -8.94 0.24
CA PHE A 34 -1.75 -8.59 1.54
C PHE A 34 -1.61 -9.73 2.54
N ALA A 35 -1.97 -10.96 2.13
CA ALA A 35 -1.85 -12.15 2.98
C ALA A 35 -0.40 -12.56 3.21
N ASP A 36 0.44 -12.44 2.17
CA ASP A 36 1.77 -13.01 2.15
C ASP A 36 2.86 -12.07 2.70
N GLU A 37 2.69 -10.74 2.56
CA GLU A 37 3.69 -9.75 2.99
C GLU A 37 3.16 -8.79 4.06
N PHE A 38 2.02 -8.13 3.78
CA PHE A 38 1.56 -7.05 4.66
C PHE A 38 0.97 -7.56 5.97
N PHE A 39 0.14 -8.61 5.93
CA PHE A 39 -0.48 -9.17 7.12
C PHE A 39 0.55 -9.70 8.12
N PRO A 40 1.54 -10.54 7.74
CA PRO A 40 2.60 -10.99 8.64
C PRO A 40 3.40 -9.81 9.23
N GLY A 41 3.76 -8.82 8.42
CA GLY A 41 4.47 -7.62 8.88
C GLY A 41 3.68 -6.80 9.90
N ARG A 42 2.37 -6.59 9.69
CA ARG A 42 1.46 -5.93 10.63
C ARG A 42 1.30 -6.74 11.92
N TYR A 43 1.14 -8.06 11.80
CA TYR A 43 1.06 -8.96 12.95
C TYR A 43 2.31 -8.85 13.83
N PHE A 44 3.49 -8.97 13.25
CA PHE A 44 4.77 -8.82 13.95
C PHE A 44 4.89 -7.46 14.63
N MET A 45 4.57 -6.39 13.92
CA MET A 45 4.70 -5.03 14.43
C MET A 45 3.81 -4.80 15.67
N LEU A 46 2.51 -5.15 15.60
CA LEU A 46 1.60 -4.92 16.71
C LEU A 46 1.90 -5.83 17.88
N GLU A 47 2.27 -7.09 17.63
CA GLU A 47 2.71 -8.03 18.67
C GLU A 47 3.94 -7.49 19.42
N SER A 48 4.95 -7.01 18.69
CA SER A 48 6.16 -6.44 19.29
C SER A 48 5.85 -5.23 20.17
N ILE A 49 5.06 -4.28 19.67
CA ILE A 49 4.66 -3.08 20.41
C ILE A 49 3.92 -3.46 21.70
N ARG A 50 2.99 -4.39 21.64
CA ARG A 50 2.20 -4.82 22.80
C ARG A 50 3.03 -5.59 23.83
N ASN A 51 4.11 -6.24 23.41
CA ASN A 51 5.10 -6.86 24.29
C ASN A 51 6.17 -5.87 24.76
N GLY A 52 6.02 -4.57 24.53
CA GLY A 52 6.97 -3.53 24.96
C GLY A 52 8.27 -3.48 24.14
N ILE A 53 8.33 -4.17 22.99
CA ILE A 53 9.49 -4.19 22.11
C ILE A 53 9.26 -3.19 20.98
N PHE A 54 10.21 -2.26 20.79
CA PHE A 54 10.17 -1.37 19.66
C PHE A 54 10.51 -2.13 18.37
N PRO A 55 9.64 -2.17 17.33
CA PRO A 55 9.75 -3.08 16.18
C PRO A 55 10.79 -2.59 15.17
N LEU A 56 12.08 -2.72 15.49
CA LEU A 56 13.17 -2.35 14.60
C LEU A 56 13.72 -3.53 13.81
N TRP A 57 13.75 -4.72 14.40
CA TRP A 57 14.34 -5.92 13.81
C TRP A 57 13.38 -7.07 13.83
N ILE A 58 13.12 -7.69 12.67
CA ILE A 58 12.34 -8.91 12.55
C ILE A 58 13.27 -10.11 12.33
N PRO A 59 13.41 -11.03 13.31
CA PRO A 59 14.39 -12.10 13.23
C PRO A 59 13.98 -13.28 12.36
N TYR A 60 12.70 -13.36 12.00
CA TYR A 60 12.07 -14.55 11.40
C TYR A 60 12.09 -14.56 9.88
N GLN A 61 12.33 -13.43 9.22
CA GLN A 61 12.33 -13.30 7.75
C GLN A 61 13.76 -13.17 7.22
N SER A 62 14.12 -13.95 6.19
CA SER A 62 15.43 -13.86 5.50
C SER A 62 16.59 -13.76 6.48
N MET A 63 16.59 -14.61 7.50
CA MET A 63 17.59 -14.61 8.59
C MET A 63 17.73 -13.26 9.29
N GLY A 64 16.63 -12.52 9.42
CA GLY A 64 16.57 -11.22 10.08
C GLY A 64 16.67 -10.03 9.13
N LEU A 65 15.77 -9.07 9.32
CA LEU A 65 15.68 -7.85 8.52
C LEU A 65 15.43 -6.62 9.40
N PRO A 66 15.97 -5.45 9.03
CA PRO A 66 15.64 -4.17 9.67
C PRO A 66 14.26 -3.69 9.21
N VAL A 67 13.20 -4.15 9.88
CA VAL A 67 11.81 -3.85 9.45
C VAL A 67 11.50 -2.35 9.44
N HIS A 68 12.20 -1.55 10.25
CA HIS A 68 12.08 -0.08 10.24
C HIS A 68 12.52 0.56 8.93
N ALA A 69 13.40 -0.12 8.20
CA ALA A 69 14.00 0.39 6.97
C ALA A 69 13.21 -0.03 5.71
N ASP A 70 12.23 -0.94 5.86
CA ASP A 70 11.28 -1.22 4.78
C ASP A 70 10.24 -0.10 4.70
N PRO A 71 10.23 0.70 3.62
CA PRO A 71 9.30 1.82 3.48
C PRO A 71 7.83 1.41 3.41
N GLN A 72 7.54 0.12 3.11
CA GLN A 72 6.17 -0.40 3.03
C GLN A 72 5.70 -1.07 4.33
N ALA A 73 6.60 -1.34 5.27
CA ALA A 73 6.25 -1.97 6.55
C ALA A 73 5.33 -1.09 7.40
N GLY A 74 5.44 0.24 7.27
CA GLY A 74 4.65 1.18 8.05
C GLY A 74 5.06 1.26 9.52
N THR A 75 6.32 0.97 9.84
CA THR A 75 6.86 0.97 11.22
C THR A 75 6.62 2.29 11.94
N PHE A 76 6.64 3.41 11.22
CA PHE A 76 6.42 4.77 11.78
C PHE A 76 5.05 5.34 11.40
N TYR A 77 4.10 4.50 10.94
CA TYR A 77 2.79 4.93 10.50
C TYR A 77 1.81 5.07 11.67
N LEU A 78 1.44 6.30 12.00
CA LEU A 78 0.62 6.66 13.17
C LEU A 78 -0.67 5.82 13.35
N PRO A 79 -1.49 5.53 12.30
CA PRO A 79 -2.68 4.72 12.48
C PRO A 79 -2.42 3.31 13.03
N LEU A 80 -1.30 2.67 12.68
CA LEU A 80 -0.93 1.35 13.21
C LEU A 80 -0.52 1.43 14.68
N TRP A 81 0.18 2.49 15.09
CA TRP A 81 0.48 2.73 16.50
C TRP A 81 -0.78 2.96 17.32
N ILE A 82 -1.76 3.70 16.78
CA ILE A 82 -3.07 3.85 17.42
C ILE A 82 -3.78 2.51 17.52
N LEU A 83 -3.78 1.69 16.47
CA LEU A 83 -4.42 0.38 16.47
C LEU A 83 -3.79 -0.57 17.50
N SER A 84 -2.45 -0.54 17.65
CA SER A 84 -1.72 -1.37 18.62
C SER A 84 -2.11 -1.13 20.08
N LEU A 85 -2.66 0.05 20.42
CA LEU A 85 -3.16 0.33 21.76
C LEU A 85 -4.39 -0.50 22.14
N PHE A 86 -5.13 -1.00 21.14
CA PHE A 86 -6.40 -1.69 21.34
C PHE A 86 -6.31 -3.20 21.12
N THR A 87 -5.50 -3.66 20.16
CA THR A 87 -5.51 -5.06 19.75
C THR A 87 -4.19 -5.49 19.10
N ASN A 88 -3.95 -6.80 19.06
CA ASN A 88 -3.01 -7.41 18.12
C ASN A 88 -3.62 -7.38 16.71
N TYR A 89 -2.77 -7.51 15.67
CA TYR A 89 -3.27 -7.49 14.32
C TYR A 89 -3.91 -8.84 13.95
N THR A 90 -5.23 -8.87 13.99
CA THR A 90 -6.05 -10.05 13.66
C THR A 90 -6.58 -9.95 12.23
N PRO A 91 -7.15 -11.04 11.66
CA PRO A 91 -7.85 -10.97 10.37
C PRO A 91 -8.97 -9.93 10.31
N PHE A 92 -9.63 -9.63 11.42
CA PHE A 92 -10.61 -8.54 11.50
C PHE A 92 -9.96 -7.17 11.28
N CYS A 93 -8.72 -6.98 11.76
CA CYS A 93 -8.02 -5.69 11.67
C CYS A 93 -7.71 -5.29 10.22
N TRP A 94 -7.46 -6.24 9.30
CA TRP A 94 -7.23 -5.87 7.91
C TRP A 94 -8.47 -5.25 7.27
N GLY A 95 -9.66 -5.79 7.56
CA GLY A 95 -10.91 -5.20 7.12
C GLY A 95 -11.11 -3.79 7.69
N VAL A 96 -10.81 -3.60 8.98
CA VAL A 96 -10.84 -2.27 9.64
C VAL A 96 -9.84 -1.32 8.99
N GLU A 97 -8.59 -1.74 8.77
CA GLU A 97 -7.54 -0.92 8.15
C GLU A 97 -7.95 -0.50 6.73
N PHE A 98 -8.46 -1.45 5.92
CA PHE A 98 -8.91 -1.14 4.56
C PHE A 98 -10.09 -0.18 4.54
N VAL A 99 -11.15 -0.45 5.31
CA VAL A 99 -12.35 0.40 5.39
C VAL A 99 -12.00 1.78 5.93
N PHE A 100 -11.12 1.87 6.92
CA PHE A 100 -10.60 3.15 7.43
C PHE A 100 -9.96 3.97 6.30
N HIS A 101 -9.05 3.38 5.54
CA HIS A 101 -8.37 4.09 4.45
C HIS A 101 -9.34 4.46 3.32
N ALA A 102 -10.21 3.55 2.89
CA ALA A 102 -11.21 3.84 1.87
C ALA A 102 -12.17 4.97 2.30
N PHE A 103 -12.63 4.98 3.55
CA PHE A 103 -13.45 6.05 4.11
C PHE A 103 -12.71 7.39 4.10
N PHE A 104 -11.46 7.44 4.60
CA PHE A 104 -10.68 8.67 4.61
C PHE A 104 -10.31 9.14 3.20
N ALA A 105 -10.11 8.22 2.25
CA ALA A 105 -9.92 8.53 0.84
C ALA A 105 -11.15 9.25 0.26
N GLY A 106 -12.34 8.68 0.48
CA GLY A 106 -13.60 9.28 0.05
C GLY A 106 -13.85 10.63 0.72
N LEU A 107 -13.57 10.74 2.00
CA LEU A 107 -13.71 11.99 2.74
C LEU A 107 -12.74 13.06 2.20
N GLY A 108 -11.50 12.69 1.92
CA GLY A 108 -10.51 13.58 1.28
C GLY A 108 -10.99 14.06 -0.09
N PHE A 109 -11.52 13.15 -0.91
CA PHE A 109 -12.06 13.50 -2.22
C PHE A 109 -13.35 14.36 -2.12
N TYR A 110 -14.20 14.10 -1.12
CA TYR A 110 -15.38 14.93 -0.83
C TYR A 110 -14.99 16.39 -0.54
N TYR A 111 -13.92 16.62 0.22
CA TYR A 111 -13.42 17.97 0.50
C TYR A 111 -12.70 18.57 -0.70
N LEU A 112 -11.89 17.80 -1.42
CA LEU A 112 -11.23 18.25 -2.65
C LEU A 112 -12.26 18.71 -3.70
N SER A 113 -13.39 18.02 -3.81
CA SER A 113 -14.48 18.33 -4.74
C SER A 113 -15.12 19.72 -4.51
N GLN A 114 -14.87 20.36 -3.36
CA GLN A 114 -15.32 21.73 -3.10
C GLN A 114 -14.75 22.75 -4.08
N GLN A 115 -13.62 22.42 -4.71
CA GLN A 115 -13.00 23.28 -5.72
C GLN A 115 -13.80 23.34 -7.04
N PHE A 116 -14.75 22.43 -7.24
CA PHE A 116 -15.45 22.24 -8.49
C PHE A 116 -16.99 22.40 -8.36
N THR A 117 -17.56 22.16 -7.18
CA THR A 117 -18.99 22.28 -6.92
C THR A 117 -19.32 22.56 -5.46
N ASP A 118 -20.31 23.40 -5.22
CA ASP A 118 -20.88 23.63 -3.87
C ASP A 118 -21.96 22.59 -3.51
N ASN A 119 -22.42 21.79 -4.48
CA ASN A 119 -23.45 20.81 -4.28
C ASN A 119 -22.94 19.61 -3.49
N LYS A 120 -23.35 19.47 -2.23
CA LYS A 120 -22.93 18.40 -1.32
C LYS A 120 -23.29 17.00 -1.82
N LYS A 121 -24.39 16.81 -2.59
CA LYS A 121 -24.73 15.51 -3.17
C LYS A 121 -23.76 15.12 -4.27
N ILE A 122 -23.34 16.05 -5.11
CA ILE A 122 -22.36 15.79 -6.18
C ILE A 122 -21.00 15.47 -5.58
N ARG A 123 -20.59 16.19 -4.54
CA ARG A 123 -19.34 15.89 -3.80
C ARG A 123 -19.38 14.48 -3.18
N PHE A 124 -20.53 14.07 -2.64
CA PHE A 124 -20.75 12.73 -2.12
C PHE A 124 -20.61 11.66 -3.21
N ILE A 125 -21.22 11.89 -4.39
CA ILE A 125 -21.07 10.99 -5.55
C ILE A 125 -19.60 10.89 -5.95
N GLY A 126 -18.88 12.01 -6.06
CA GLY A 126 -17.44 12.03 -6.38
C GLY A 126 -16.60 11.25 -5.38
N ALA A 127 -16.90 11.32 -4.08
CA ALA A 127 -16.26 10.53 -3.05
C ALA A 127 -16.49 9.03 -3.27
N LEU A 128 -17.69 8.60 -3.60
CA LEU A 128 -18.01 7.19 -3.86
C LEU A 128 -17.36 6.69 -5.15
N ILE A 129 -17.37 7.48 -6.23
CA ILE A 129 -16.63 7.12 -7.45
C ILE A 129 -15.15 6.89 -7.15
N TYR A 130 -14.55 7.72 -6.29
CA TYR A 130 -13.15 7.57 -5.92
C TYR A 130 -12.88 6.28 -5.14
N ILE A 131 -13.68 6.00 -4.11
CA ILE A 131 -13.57 4.79 -3.26
C ILE A 131 -13.76 3.51 -4.07
N PHE A 132 -14.72 3.50 -5.00
CA PHE A 132 -15.05 2.34 -5.82
C PHE A 132 -14.41 2.38 -7.22
N SER A 133 -13.43 3.26 -7.43
CA SER A 133 -12.67 3.32 -8.68
C SER A 133 -11.84 2.06 -8.89
N GLY A 134 -11.43 1.83 -10.13
CA GLY A 134 -10.55 0.74 -10.50
C GLY A 134 -9.20 0.74 -9.73
N PHE A 135 -8.79 1.87 -9.15
CA PHE A 135 -7.61 1.91 -8.31
C PHE A 135 -7.83 1.21 -6.97
N PHE A 136 -8.85 1.58 -6.19
CA PHE A 136 -9.12 0.98 -4.88
C PHE A 136 -9.53 -0.48 -4.99
N VAL A 137 -10.42 -0.78 -5.94
CA VAL A 137 -10.94 -2.13 -6.15
C VAL A 137 -9.88 -3.09 -6.70
N GLY A 138 -8.99 -2.61 -7.58
CA GLY A 138 -7.90 -3.42 -8.12
C GLY A 138 -6.77 -3.66 -7.13
N ASN A 139 -6.39 -2.65 -6.34
CA ASN A 139 -5.21 -2.71 -5.47
C ASN A 139 -5.49 -3.17 -4.03
N VAL A 140 -6.53 -3.92 -3.76
CA VAL A 140 -6.83 -4.41 -2.41
C VAL A 140 -5.63 -5.11 -1.77
N GLN A 141 -4.89 -5.88 -2.55
CA GLN A 141 -3.70 -6.60 -2.09
C GLN A 141 -2.52 -5.68 -1.72
N HIS A 142 -2.47 -4.45 -2.26
CA HIS A 142 -1.37 -3.51 -2.05
C HIS A 142 -1.77 -2.41 -1.05
N ILE A 143 -1.81 -2.72 0.25
CA ILE A 143 -2.28 -1.76 1.27
C ILE A 143 -1.46 -0.46 1.28
N SER A 144 -0.16 -0.49 0.97
CA SER A 144 0.67 0.70 0.84
C SER A 144 0.22 1.64 -0.31
N TRP A 145 -0.38 1.08 -1.38
CA TRP A 145 -0.99 1.85 -2.47
C TRP A 145 -2.33 2.44 -2.03
N ILE A 146 -3.14 1.68 -1.30
CA ILE A 146 -4.40 2.14 -0.72
C ILE A 146 -4.14 3.32 0.23
N ILE A 147 -3.11 3.22 1.09
CA ILE A 147 -2.69 4.33 1.97
C ILE A 147 -2.32 5.56 1.14
N ALA A 148 -1.56 5.39 0.07
CA ALA A 148 -1.22 6.49 -0.82
C ALA A 148 -2.46 7.14 -1.45
N GLY A 149 -3.36 6.34 -2.02
CA GLY A 149 -4.65 6.80 -2.55
C GLY A 149 -5.50 7.52 -1.51
N THR A 150 -5.36 7.17 -0.24
CA THR A 150 -6.08 7.83 0.87
C THR A 150 -5.62 9.27 1.08
N TRP A 151 -4.32 9.50 1.13
CA TRP A 151 -3.79 10.80 1.55
C TRP A 151 -3.59 11.79 0.41
N ILE A 152 -3.47 11.35 -0.84
CA ILE A 152 -3.29 12.25 -2.00
C ILE A 152 -4.42 13.28 -2.16
N PRO A 153 -5.72 12.94 -2.06
CA PRO A 153 -6.79 13.94 -2.12
C PRO A 153 -6.71 15.00 -1.01
N TRP A 154 -6.28 14.63 0.19
CA TRP A 154 -6.07 15.56 1.30
C TRP A 154 -4.90 16.51 1.04
N ILE A 155 -3.79 15.97 0.51
CA ILE A 155 -2.62 16.78 0.12
C ILE A 155 -3.04 17.80 -0.92
N LEU A 156 -3.76 17.39 -1.97
CA LEU A 156 -4.26 18.28 -3.01
C LEU A 156 -5.23 19.33 -2.44
N HIS A 157 -6.17 18.91 -1.58
CA HIS A 157 -7.11 19.83 -0.94
C HIS A 157 -6.41 20.92 -0.12
N PHE A 158 -5.51 20.52 0.79
CA PHE A 158 -4.82 21.47 1.66
C PHE A 158 -3.78 22.29 0.92
N ALA A 159 -3.12 21.75 -0.10
CA ALA A 159 -2.23 22.50 -0.99
C ALA A 159 -2.99 23.64 -1.69
N ILE A 160 -4.11 23.34 -2.34
CA ILE A 160 -4.94 24.36 -3.01
C ILE A 160 -5.44 25.39 -1.99
N LEU A 161 -5.87 24.94 -0.81
CA LEU A 161 -6.37 25.82 0.26
C LEU A 161 -5.28 26.78 0.76
N LEU A 162 -4.03 26.34 0.87
CA LEU A 162 -2.89 27.21 1.25
C LEU A 162 -2.66 28.35 0.26
N PHE A 163 -2.82 28.07 -1.05
CA PHE A 163 -2.72 29.13 -2.05
C PHE A 163 -3.93 30.07 -2.07
N GLN A 164 -5.13 29.56 -1.79
CA GLN A 164 -6.35 30.37 -1.74
C GLN A 164 -6.47 31.17 -0.44
N LYS A 165 -6.36 30.48 0.71
CA LYS A 165 -6.59 31.01 2.07
C LYS A 165 -5.50 30.49 3.01
N PRO A 166 -4.27 31.07 2.94
CA PRO A 166 -3.13 30.60 3.75
C PRO A 166 -3.42 30.74 5.25
N SER A 167 -3.28 29.62 5.97
CA SER A 167 -3.56 29.53 7.41
C SER A 167 -2.71 28.45 8.07
N LEU A 168 -2.44 28.61 9.37
CA LEU A 168 -1.75 27.62 10.19
C LEU A 168 -2.43 26.25 10.10
N LYS A 169 -3.75 26.22 10.20
CA LYS A 169 -4.54 24.96 10.10
C LYS A 169 -4.29 24.23 8.78
N ALA A 170 -4.33 24.93 7.65
CA ALA A 170 -4.10 24.32 6.33
C ALA A 170 -2.65 23.82 6.20
N SER A 171 -1.67 24.56 6.73
CA SER A 171 -0.26 24.18 6.77
C SER A 171 -0.04 22.89 7.57
N LEU A 172 -0.58 22.82 8.78
CA LEU A 172 -0.44 21.66 9.65
C LEU A 172 -1.16 20.42 9.10
N LEU A 173 -2.33 20.58 8.48
CA LEU A 173 -3.07 19.46 7.88
C LEU A 173 -2.42 18.97 6.58
N LEU A 174 -1.78 19.85 5.81
CA LEU A 174 -0.95 19.46 4.68
C LEU A 174 0.25 18.63 5.16
N ALA A 175 0.95 19.09 6.19
CA ALA A 175 2.08 18.38 6.79
C ALA A 175 1.66 16.99 7.30
N LEU A 176 0.53 16.89 8.02
CA LEU A 176 -0.02 15.63 8.49
C LEU A 176 -0.31 14.68 7.33
N SER A 177 -1.04 15.15 6.30
CA SER A 177 -1.42 14.29 5.16
C SER A 177 -0.20 13.80 4.38
N THR A 178 0.81 14.66 4.19
CA THR A 178 2.06 14.31 3.51
C THR A 178 2.88 13.31 4.33
N SER A 179 2.96 13.49 5.65
CA SER A 179 3.67 12.56 6.52
C SER A 179 3.00 11.19 6.60
N LEU A 180 1.67 11.14 6.62
CA LEU A 180 0.92 9.87 6.60
C LEU A 180 1.09 9.13 5.27
N LEU A 181 1.15 9.85 4.14
CA LEU A 181 1.52 9.28 2.85
C LEU A 181 2.94 8.69 2.91
N PHE A 182 3.92 9.41 3.46
CA PHE A 182 5.32 8.98 3.49
C PHE A 182 5.53 7.76 4.40
N ASN A 183 4.97 7.79 5.60
CA ASN A 183 5.21 6.75 6.62
C ASN A 183 4.47 5.43 6.36
N GLY A 184 3.46 5.40 5.50
CA GLY A 184 2.67 4.18 5.24
C GLY A 184 2.45 3.84 3.78
N GLY A 185 2.69 4.81 2.87
CA GLY A 185 2.46 4.64 1.44
C GLY A 185 3.66 4.09 0.68
N TYR A 186 3.41 3.58 -0.53
CA TYR A 186 4.44 3.10 -1.44
C TYR A 186 5.34 4.25 -1.94
N PRO A 187 6.69 4.07 -1.98
CA PRO A 187 7.64 5.13 -2.34
C PRO A 187 7.39 5.82 -3.69
N GLY A 188 6.93 5.07 -4.70
CA GLY A 188 6.60 5.65 -5.99
C GLY A 188 5.55 6.77 -5.89
N PHE A 189 4.57 6.64 -4.99
CA PHE A 189 3.58 7.71 -4.78
C PHE A 189 4.14 8.91 -4.02
N TRP A 190 5.19 8.75 -3.18
CA TRP A 190 5.87 9.89 -2.57
C TRP A 190 6.47 10.79 -3.64
N ILE A 191 7.22 10.18 -4.58
CA ILE A 191 7.89 10.86 -5.68
C ILE A 191 6.85 11.55 -6.56
N LEU A 192 5.82 10.83 -7.02
CA LEU A 192 4.78 11.38 -7.89
C LEU A 192 3.98 12.49 -7.22
N SER A 193 3.68 12.35 -5.92
CA SER A 193 2.98 13.39 -5.15
C SER A 193 3.83 14.63 -4.96
N ALA A 194 5.15 14.49 -4.78
CA ALA A 194 6.07 15.61 -4.70
C ALA A 194 6.13 16.38 -6.03
N TYR A 195 6.23 15.66 -7.17
CA TYR A 195 6.15 16.29 -8.49
C TYR A 195 4.82 17.00 -8.72
N LEU A 196 3.70 16.34 -8.41
CA LEU A 196 2.37 16.94 -8.55
C LEU A 196 2.21 18.18 -7.65
N PHE A 197 2.69 18.14 -6.40
CA PHE A 197 2.68 19.27 -5.50
C PHE A 197 3.53 20.45 -6.05
N GLY A 198 4.71 20.16 -6.58
CA GLY A 198 5.59 21.17 -7.20
C GLY A 198 4.92 21.85 -8.40
N VAL A 199 4.39 21.04 -9.34
CA VAL A 199 3.72 21.56 -10.56
C VAL A 199 2.43 22.31 -10.21
N LEU A 200 1.63 21.80 -9.25
CA LEU A 200 0.44 22.49 -8.74
C LEU A 200 0.81 23.84 -8.09
N SER A 201 1.85 23.85 -7.28
CA SER A 201 2.33 25.07 -6.61
C SER A 201 2.77 26.13 -7.61
N LEU A 202 3.53 25.72 -8.63
CA LEU A 202 3.95 26.58 -9.73
C LEU A 202 2.74 27.12 -10.49
N PHE A 203 1.80 26.25 -10.87
CA PHE A 203 0.56 26.65 -11.54
C PHE A 203 -0.25 27.65 -10.72
N MET A 204 -0.47 27.38 -9.44
CA MET A 204 -1.21 28.28 -8.53
C MET A 204 -0.51 29.62 -8.35
N PHE A 205 0.81 29.60 -8.30
CA PHE A 205 1.61 30.84 -8.23
C PHE A 205 1.48 31.65 -9.52
N LEU A 206 1.77 31.06 -10.68
CA LEU A 206 1.75 31.75 -11.98
C LEU A 206 0.37 32.32 -12.34
N THR A 207 -0.70 31.64 -11.98
CA THR A 207 -2.07 32.10 -12.26
C THR A 207 -2.56 33.22 -11.34
N ASN A 208 -1.90 33.42 -10.18
CA ASN A 208 -2.41 34.33 -9.16
C ASN A 208 -1.41 35.37 -8.68
N TYR A 209 -0.09 35.29 -9.00
CA TYR A 209 0.94 36.17 -8.42
C TYR A 209 0.68 37.64 -8.68
N LYS A 210 0.12 38.01 -9.85
CA LYS A 210 -0.25 39.38 -10.19
C LYS A 210 -1.40 39.94 -9.32
N LYS A 211 -2.21 39.05 -8.71
CA LYS A 211 -3.30 39.45 -7.82
C LYS A 211 -2.90 39.59 -6.37
N TRP A 212 -1.68 39.17 -6.01
CA TRP A 212 -1.19 39.19 -4.63
C TRP A 212 -0.19 40.30 -4.41
N ASN A 213 -0.34 40.99 -3.28
CA ASN A 213 0.68 41.93 -2.81
C ASN A 213 1.85 41.17 -2.13
N LYS A 214 2.98 41.90 -1.88
CA LYS A 214 4.18 41.30 -1.27
C LYS A 214 3.89 40.59 0.07
N GLN A 215 3.02 41.17 0.92
CA GLN A 215 2.67 40.53 2.20
C GLN A 215 1.88 39.26 2.05
N GLN A 216 0.98 39.19 1.08
CA GLN A 216 0.21 37.98 0.76
C GLN A 216 1.09 36.86 0.19
N ILE A 217 2.08 37.20 -0.63
CA ILE A 217 3.10 36.27 -1.12
C ILE A 217 3.92 35.74 0.06
N LYS A 218 4.49 36.65 0.89
CA LYS A 218 5.26 36.29 2.08
C LYS A 218 4.48 35.31 2.99
N LYS A 219 3.21 35.60 3.25
CA LYS A 219 2.34 34.73 4.08
C LYS A 219 2.23 33.31 3.53
N ARG A 220 2.06 33.14 2.21
CA ARG A 220 1.98 31.83 1.54
C ARG A 220 3.30 31.07 1.67
N LEU A 221 4.41 31.73 1.36
CA LEU A 221 5.74 31.13 1.47
C LEU A 221 6.04 30.65 2.91
N VAL A 222 5.70 31.50 3.93
CA VAL A 222 5.87 31.11 5.33
C VAL A 222 5.06 29.86 5.69
N PHE A 223 3.78 29.77 5.29
CA PHE A 223 2.96 28.61 5.62
C PHE A 223 3.33 27.37 4.80
N ILE A 224 3.79 27.51 3.56
CA ILE A 224 4.34 26.39 2.78
C ILE A 224 5.65 25.91 3.44
N GLY A 225 6.56 26.82 3.80
CA GLY A 225 7.79 26.48 4.52
C GLY A 225 7.52 25.79 5.86
N LEU A 226 6.57 26.29 6.64
CA LEU A 226 6.14 25.67 7.89
C LEU A 226 5.61 24.26 7.66
N SER A 227 4.79 24.06 6.62
CA SER A 227 4.31 22.72 6.25
C SER A 227 5.48 21.77 5.93
N GLY A 228 6.49 22.25 5.20
CA GLY A 228 7.70 21.48 4.88
C GLY A 228 8.49 21.09 6.14
N ILE A 229 8.75 22.03 7.04
CA ILE A 229 9.48 21.78 8.30
C ILE A 229 8.73 20.77 9.17
N VAL A 230 7.42 20.93 9.36
CA VAL A 230 6.61 20.01 10.16
C VAL A 230 6.56 18.63 9.50
N THR A 231 6.46 18.56 8.16
CA THR A 231 6.54 17.28 7.43
C THR A 231 7.88 16.60 7.69
N LEU A 232 9.01 17.29 7.62
CA LEU A 232 10.33 16.73 7.88
C LEU A 232 10.44 16.13 9.29
N ILE A 233 9.91 16.82 10.31
CA ILE A 233 9.87 16.28 11.68
C ILE A 233 9.05 15.00 11.72
N PHE A 234 7.91 14.95 11.05
CA PHE A 234 7.00 13.79 11.09
C PHE A 234 7.48 12.58 10.27
N ILE A 235 8.38 12.78 9.32
CA ILE A 235 8.94 11.67 8.53
C ILE A 235 10.37 11.31 8.93
N LEU A 236 10.96 12.02 9.89
CA LEU A 236 12.39 11.93 10.22
C LEU A 236 12.87 10.48 10.48
N PRO A 237 12.20 9.66 11.31
CA PRO A 237 12.67 8.29 11.56
C PRO A 237 12.61 7.41 10.31
N ALA A 238 11.56 7.52 9.51
CA ALA A 238 11.45 6.79 8.24
C ALA A 238 12.45 7.29 7.20
N LEU A 239 12.72 8.58 7.15
CA LEU A 239 13.69 9.18 6.22
C LEU A 239 15.12 8.72 6.54
N ILE A 240 15.53 8.73 7.82
CA ILE A 240 16.83 8.22 8.25
C ILE A 240 16.97 6.75 7.83
N SER A 241 15.99 5.93 8.14
CA SER A 241 15.98 4.51 7.81
C SER A 241 16.04 4.26 6.31
N PHE A 242 15.29 5.02 5.52
CA PHE A 242 15.25 4.89 4.06
C PHE A 242 16.56 5.30 3.38
N ILE A 243 17.18 6.37 3.85
CA ILE A 243 18.48 6.81 3.31
C ILE A 243 19.56 5.76 3.58
N GLU A 244 19.56 5.17 4.77
CA GLU A 244 20.54 4.16 5.15
C GLU A 244 20.36 2.85 4.37
N ILE A 245 19.15 2.30 4.32
CA ILE A 245 18.91 1.00 3.68
C ILE A 245 19.27 1.01 2.19
N LYS A 246 19.23 2.16 1.54
CA LYS A 246 19.53 2.30 0.12
C LYS A 246 20.87 1.69 -0.28
N THR A 247 21.87 1.75 0.61
CA THR A 247 23.21 1.19 0.36
C THR A 247 23.30 -0.32 0.62
N TYR A 248 22.31 -0.89 1.32
CA TYR A 248 22.31 -2.30 1.73
C TYR A 248 21.25 -3.14 1.02
N MET A 249 20.39 -2.56 0.19
CA MET A 249 19.34 -3.30 -0.51
C MET A 249 19.60 -3.38 -2.01
N THR A 250 19.28 -4.53 -2.61
CA THR A 250 19.41 -4.79 -4.05
C THR A 250 18.60 -3.81 -4.92
N ARG A 251 17.48 -3.30 -4.40
CA ARG A 251 16.63 -2.31 -5.09
C ARG A 251 17.05 -0.85 -4.82
N GLY A 252 18.18 -0.61 -4.20
CA GLY A 252 18.74 0.72 -3.94
C GLY A 252 19.33 1.40 -5.17
N LEU A 253 19.60 0.65 -6.23
CA LEU A 253 20.16 1.12 -7.50
C LEU A 253 19.07 1.38 -8.54
N PRO A 254 19.31 2.23 -9.54
CA PRO A 254 18.43 2.38 -10.68
C PRO A 254 18.19 1.02 -11.37
N LEU A 255 16.93 0.69 -11.60
CA LEU A 255 16.55 -0.54 -12.27
C LEU A 255 16.79 -0.43 -13.78
N ALA A 256 17.08 -1.55 -14.45
CA ALA A 256 17.07 -1.59 -15.90
C ALA A 256 15.67 -1.23 -16.45
N TYR A 257 15.61 -0.51 -17.55
CA TYR A 257 14.33 -0.03 -18.11
C TYR A 257 13.34 -1.17 -18.37
N GLU A 258 13.84 -2.31 -18.89
CA GLU A 258 13.06 -3.50 -19.22
C GLU A 258 12.35 -4.08 -17.99
N SER A 259 12.98 -4.05 -16.82
CA SER A 259 12.38 -4.52 -15.58
C SER A 259 11.31 -3.56 -15.04
N GLN A 260 11.39 -2.27 -15.39
CA GLN A 260 10.45 -1.26 -14.92
C GLN A 260 9.12 -1.30 -15.68
N ILE A 261 9.13 -1.65 -16.98
CA ILE A 261 7.95 -1.59 -17.86
C ILE A 261 7.06 -2.83 -17.79
N SER A 262 7.28 -3.73 -16.84
CA SER A 262 6.56 -5.01 -16.73
C SER A 262 5.04 -4.85 -16.66
N CYS A 263 4.51 -3.92 -15.87
CA CYS A 263 3.08 -3.64 -15.75
C CYS A 263 2.73 -2.30 -16.39
N SER A 264 2.94 -2.20 -17.71
CA SER A 264 2.51 -1.05 -18.51
C SER A 264 0.99 -1.08 -18.72
N TYR A 265 0.34 0.08 -18.65
CA TYR A 265 -1.09 0.21 -18.95
C TYR A 265 -1.35 -0.09 -20.42
N SER A 266 -1.91 -1.27 -20.70
CA SER A 266 -2.11 -1.74 -22.08
C SER A 266 -3.26 -1.02 -22.78
N PRO A 267 -3.29 -0.95 -24.13
CA PRO A 267 -4.46 -0.46 -24.86
C PRO A 267 -5.76 -1.20 -24.51
N ARG A 268 -5.69 -2.51 -24.23
CA ARG A 268 -6.86 -3.30 -23.80
C ARG A 268 -7.36 -2.91 -22.40
N SER A 269 -6.52 -2.32 -21.57
CA SER A 269 -6.90 -1.81 -20.25
C SER A 269 -7.96 -0.69 -20.30
N PHE A 270 -8.11 0.02 -21.44
CA PHE A 270 -9.20 0.99 -21.64
C PHE A 270 -10.59 0.35 -21.61
N LEU A 271 -10.70 -0.96 -21.88
CA LEU A 271 -11.94 -1.71 -21.69
C LEU A 271 -12.47 -1.61 -20.27
N SER A 272 -11.61 -1.36 -19.29
CA SER A 272 -12.02 -1.18 -17.88
C SER A 272 -13.02 -0.05 -17.65
N LEU A 273 -13.12 0.91 -18.55
CA LEU A 273 -14.13 1.98 -18.47
C LEU A 273 -15.56 1.43 -18.65
N LEU A 274 -15.73 0.39 -19.46
CA LEU A 274 -17.02 -0.24 -19.76
C LEU A 274 -17.14 -1.63 -19.11
N PHE A 275 -16.03 -2.36 -19.02
CA PHE A 275 -15.96 -3.76 -18.58
C PHE A 275 -14.93 -3.93 -17.46
N PRO A 276 -15.13 -3.32 -16.27
CA PRO A 276 -14.16 -3.39 -15.18
C PRO A 276 -13.95 -4.80 -14.65
N PHE A 277 -14.95 -5.67 -14.66
CA PHE A 277 -14.81 -7.06 -14.22
C PHE A 277 -13.83 -7.85 -15.10
N ILE A 278 -13.89 -7.68 -16.42
CA ILE A 278 -12.92 -8.28 -17.36
C ILE A 278 -11.50 -7.77 -17.04
N ALA A 279 -11.34 -6.46 -16.85
CA ALA A 279 -10.05 -5.88 -16.57
C ALA A 279 -9.42 -6.39 -15.27
N ASN A 280 -10.23 -6.68 -14.25
CA ASN A 280 -9.79 -7.16 -12.95
C ASN A 280 -9.81 -8.70 -12.80
N SER A 281 -10.24 -9.46 -13.83
CA SER A 281 -10.24 -10.92 -13.78
C SER A 281 -9.36 -11.59 -14.85
N GLU A 282 -9.12 -10.95 -16.00
CA GLU A 282 -8.51 -11.54 -17.18
C GLU A 282 -7.18 -10.85 -17.56
N GLY A 283 -6.15 -10.96 -16.69
CA GLY A 283 -4.87 -10.29 -16.87
C GLY A 283 -4.17 -10.64 -18.19
N SER A 284 -4.19 -11.90 -18.62
CA SER A 284 -3.60 -12.33 -19.89
C SER A 284 -4.29 -11.71 -21.10
N PHE A 285 -5.63 -11.66 -21.10
CA PHE A 285 -6.41 -11.00 -22.16
C PHE A 285 -6.15 -9.50 -22.18
N ILE A 286 -6.15 -8.86 -21.02
CA ILE A 286 -5.91 -7.42 -20.86
C ILE A 286 -4.43 -7.07 -21.11
N GLN A 287 -3.51 -8.03 -21.02
CA GLN A 287 -2.05 -7.83 -21.12
C GLN A 287 -1.52 -6.87 -20.03
N ASN A 288 -2.05 -6.98 -18.82
CA ASN A 288 -1.61 -6.23 -17.67
C ASN A 288 -1.93 -7.02 -16.39
N ASP A 289 -1.29 -6.67 -15.28
CA ASP A 289 -1.67 -7.19 -13.97
C ASP A 289 -3.10 -6.75 -13.61
N ILE A 290 -3.91 -7.69 -13.11
CA ILE A 290 -5.32 -7.46 -12.78
C ILE A 290 -5.51 -6.35 -11.75
N SER A 291 -4.55 -6.17 -10.84
CA SER A 291 -4.57 -5.10 -9.84
C SER A 291 -4.30 -3.72 -10.45
N MET A 292 -3.69 -3.67 -11.64
CA MET A 292 -3.17 -2.46 -12.28
C MET A 292 -3.86 -2.10 -13.60
N ALA A 293 -4.83 -2.90 -14.03
CA ALA A 293 -5.46 -2.78 -15.35
C ALA A 293 -6.62 -1.78 -15.42
N SER A 294 -7.19 -1.35 -14.29
CA SER A 294 -8.48 -0.66 -14.29
C SER A 294 -8.38 0.84 -13.96
N ILE A 295 -9.00 1.68 -14.81
CA ILE A 295 -9.30 3.10 -14.56
C ILE A 295 -10.80 3.36 -14.43
N PHE A 296 -11.57 2.35 -14.04
CA PHE A 296 -13.01 2.41 -13.85
C PHE A 296 -13.43 3.56 -12.92
N VAL A 297 -14.47 4.28 -13.32
CA VAL A 297 -15.07 5.41 -12.57
C VAL A 297 -16.60 5.37 -12.58
N GLY A 298 -17.19 4.19 -12.93
CA GLY A 298 -18.63 4.00 -13.09
C GLY A 298 -19.06 4.15 -14.56
N VAL A 299 -19.69 3.10 -15.13
CA VAL A 299 -20.16 3.15 -16.53
C VAL A 299 -21.27 4.19 -16.68
N THR A 300 -22.16 4.25 -15.71
CA THR A 300 -23.28 5.22 -15.67
C THR A 300 -22.81 6.68 -15.51
N THR A 301 -21.52 6.91 -15.19
CA THR A 301 -20.96 8.27 -15.08
C THR A 301 -20.40 8.81 -16.40
N ILE A 302 -20.20 7.96 -17.42
CA ILE A 302 -19.58 8.33 -18.70
C ILE A 302 -20.30 9.49 -19.42
N PRO A 303 -21.64 9.58 -19.47
CA PRO A 303 -22.32 10.72 -20.04
C PRO A 303 -21.98 12.05 -19.36
N PHE A 304 -21.74 12.03 -18.06
CA PHE A 304 -21.32 13.21 -17.29
C PHE A 304 -19.83 13.53 -17.49
N LEU A 305 -18.98 12.53 -17.74
CA LEU A 305 -17.60 12.73 -18.16
C LEU A 305 -17.57 13.53 -19.48
N ILE A 306 -18.33 13.12 -20.48
CA ILE A 306 -18.41 13.79 -21.79
C ILE A 306 -18.96 15.23 -21.63
N LEU A 307 -20.05 15.38 -20.87
CA LEU A 307 -20.62 16.72 -20.58
C LEU A 307 -19.61 17.63 -19.86
N GLY A 308 -18.85 17.10 -18.90
CA GLY A 308 -17.81 17.85 -18.19
C GLY A 308 -16.67 18.33 -19.09
N ILE A 309 -16.28 17.52 -20.09
CA ILE A 309 -15.31 17.92 -21.11
C ILE A 309 -15.85 19.05 -21.98
N LEU A 310 -17.11 18.96 -22.41
CA LEU A 310 -17.74 19.97 -23.27
C LEU A 310 -17.96 21.30 -22.54
N LYS A 311 -18.28 21.28 -21.25
CA LYS A 311 -18.57 22.49 -20.42
C LYS A 311 -17.37 23.04 -19.68
N ARG A 312 -16.15 22.60 -19.95
CA ARG A 312 -14.92 22.99 -19.24
C ARG A 312 -14.60 24.49 -19.32
N LYS A 313 -14.94 25.25 -18.28
CA LYS A 313 -14.58 26.68 -18.16
C LYS A 313 -13.57 26.96 -17.01
N ASN A 314 -13.42 26.02 -16.08
CA ASN A 314 -12.59 26.19 -14.88
C ASN A 314 -11.10 25.98 -15.21
N THR A 315 -10.26 26.96 -14.90
CA THR A 315 -8.80 26.90 -15.16
C THR A 315 -8.10 25.80 -14.35
N LEU A 316 -8.51 25.57 -13.10
CA LEU A 316 -7.97 24.50 -12.27
C LEU A 316 -8.36 23.12 -12.84
N LEU A 317 -9.58 22.97 -13.37
CA LEU A 317 -9.99 21.74 -14.05
C LEU A 317 -9.15 21.46 -15.29
N ARG A 318 -8.85 22.49 -16.11
CA ARG A 318 -7.95 22.35 -17.27
C ARG A 318 -6.54 21.89 -16.86
N PHE A 319 -6.02 22.43 -15.76
CA PHE A 319 -4.75 21.97 -15.19
C PHE A 319 -4.81 20.47 -14.85
N PHE A 320 -5.84 20.00 -14.13
CA PHE A 320 -5.97 18.59 -13.79
C PHE A 320 -6.20 17.71 -15.03
N ILE A 321 -6.89 18.19 -16.06
CA ILE A 321 -7.01 17.47 -17.33
C ILE A 321 -5.62 17.28 -17.96
N ALA A 322 -4.80 18.32 -18.01
CA ALA A 322 -3.44 18.23 -18.53
C ALA A 322 -2.58 17.22 -17.74
N ILE A 323 -2.65 17.25 -16.41
CA ILE A 323 -1.99 16.25 -15.55
C ILE A 323 -2.49 14.83 -15.85
N GLY A 324 -3.81 14.65 -16.01
CA GLY A 324 -4.39 13.34 -16.34
C GLY A 324 -3.90 12.78 -17.68
N ILE A 325 -3.77 13.65 -18.70
CA ILE A 325 -3.23 13.26 -20.01
C ILE A 325 -1.75 12.85 -19.88
N VAL A 326 -0.92 13.66 -19.21
CA VAL A 326 0.49 13.33 -18.98
C VAL A 326 0.61 12.00 -18.21
N ALA A 327 -0.16 11.83 -17.14
CA ALA A 327 -0.17 10.60 -16.36
C ALA A 327 -0.59 9.39 -17.20
N LEU A 328 -1.58 9.53 -18.09
CA LEU A 328 -2.01 8.47 -19.00
C LEU A 328 -0.88 8.08 -19.95
N LEU A 329 -0.24 9.06 -20.60
CA LEU A 329 0.89 8.82 -21.51
C LEU A 329 2.05 8.09 -20.80
N LEU A 330 2.36 8.50 -19.58
CA LEU A 330 3.39 7.85 -18.77
C LEU A 330 2.97 6.44 -18.30
N SER A 331 1.69 6.22 -18.00
CA SER A 331 1.20 4.91 -17.56
C SER A 331 1.30 3.84 -18.64
N MET A 332 1.25 4.22 -19.93
CA MET A 332 1.31 3.29 -21.05
C MET A 332 2.70 2.63 -21.24
N GLY A 333 3.73 3.11 -20.55
CA GLY A 333 5.04 2.43 -20.45
C GLY A 333 5.60 2.00 -21.80
N LYS A 334 5.73 0.68 -22.02
CA LYS A 334 6.28 0.10 -23.27
C LYS A 334 5.49 0.41 -24.54
N TYR A 335 4.23 0.81 -24.43
CA TYR A 335 3.38 1.08 -25.60
C TYR A 335 3.60 2.48 -26.19
N LEU A 336 4.19 3.43 -25.44
CA LEU A 336 4.48 4.79 -25.88
C LEU A 336 5.85 5.26 -25.37
N PRO A 337 6.55 6.16 -26.10
CA PRO A 337 7.91 6.57 -25.75
C PRO A 337 8.01 7.46 -24.49
N PHE A 338 6.90 8.04 -24.04
CA PHE A 338 6.89 9.07 -22.99
C PHE A 338 7.46 8.59 -21.64
N HIS A 339 7.18 7.33 -21.27
CA HIS A 339 7.74 6.77 -20.04
C HIS A 339 9.25 6.59 -20.13
N LYS A 340 9.77 6.18 -21.32
CA LYS A 340 11.21 6.06 -21.55
C LYS A 340 11.91 7.39 -21.40
N TRP A 341 11.36 8.45 -21.99
CA TRP A 341 11.90 9.80 -21.80
C TRP A 341 11.85 10.26 -20.35
N ALA A 342 10.76 9.99 -19.63
CA ALA A 342 10.68 10.31 -18.20
C ALA A 342 11.72 9.53 -17.38
N PHE A 343 11.92 8.25 -17.70
CA PHE A 343 12.95 7.41 -17.08
C PHE A 343 14.37 7.95 -17.29
N GLU A 344 14.69 8.45 -18.47
CA GLU A 344 16.02 8.95 -18.82
C GLU A 344 16.29 10.37 -18.27
N TYR A 345 15.27 11.24 -18.26
CA TYR A 345 15.48 12.68 -18.01
C TYR A 345 14.86 13.20 -16.72
N ILE A 346 13.88 12.50 -16.09
CA ILE A 346 13.25 12.98 -14.88
C ILE A 346 13.85 12.23 -13.67
N PRO A 347 14.48 12.93 -12.72
CA PRO A 347 15.09 12.30 -11.55
C PRO A 347 14.12 11.38 -10.81
N LEU A 348 14.63 10.31 -10.21
CA LEU A 348 13.88 9.34 -9.40
C LEU A 348 12.80 8.52 -10.14
N ILE A 349 12.44 8.84 -11.39
CA ILE A 349 11.53 8.00 -12.17
C ILE A 349 12.18 6.63 -12.47
N ASN A 350 13.50 6.60 -12.68
CA ASN A 350 14.29 5.40 -12.88
C ASN A 350 14.41 4.48 -11.64
N MET A 351 13.90 4.91 -10.49
CA MET A 351 13.80 4.08 -9.28
C MET A 351 12.41 3.45 -9.09
N MET A 352 11.44 3.83 -9.92
CA MET A 352 10.06 3.33 -9.82
C MET A 352 9.85 2.16 -10.78
N ARG A 353 9.14 1.15 -10.30
CA ARG A 353 8.62 0.06 -11.12
C ARG A 353 7.17 0.34 -11.49
N LEU A 354 6.68 -0.37 -12.55
CA LEU A 354 5.26 -0.48 -12.84
C LEU A 354 4.63 0.83 -13.33
N PRO A 355 4.74 1.15 -14.64
CA PRO A 355 4.18 2.39 -15.20
C PRO A 355 2.69 2.60 -14.89
N SER A 356 1.91 1.52 -14.71
CA SER A 356 0.50 1.61 -14.31
C SER A 356 0.24 2.33 -12.98
N ILE A 357 1.28 2.63 -12.17
CA ILE A 357 1.14 3.46 -10.96
C ILE A 357 0.58 4.85 -11.27
N PHE A 358 0.91 5.41 -12.46
CA PHE A 358 0.43 6.71 -12.90
C PHE A 358 -1.09 6.77 -13.07
N ARG A 359 -1.80 5.62 -13.19
CA ARG A 359 -3.26 5.60 -13.41
C ARG A 359 -4.08 6.27 -12.29
N LEU A 360 -3.59 6.33 -11.05
CA LEU A 360 -4.26 7.08 -9.99
C LEU A 360 -4.38 8.57 -10.36
N PHE A 361 -3.34 9.11 -10.98
CA PHE A 361 -3.31 10.50 -11.46
C PHE A 361 -4.06 10.69 -12.79
N VAL A 362 -4.59 9.62 -13.39
CA VAL A 362 -5.61 9.64 -14.44
C VAL A 362 -7.02 9.63 -13.84
N ILE A 363 -7.28 8.77 -12.85
CA ILE A 363 -8.58 8.60 -12.22
C ILE A 363 -9.03 9.88 -11.51
N ILE A 364 -8.15 10.55 -10.76
CA ILE A 364 -8.47 11.78 -10.04
C ILE A 364 -9.02 12.86 -10.98
N PRO A 365 -8.35 13.23 -12.08
CA PRO A 365 -8.91 14.17 -13.07
C PRO A 365 -10.21 13.68 -13.73
N LEU A 366 -10.32 12.39 -14.07
CA LEU A 366 -11.56 11.85 -14.63
C LEU A 366 -12.76 12.12 -13.72
N ILE A 367 -12.61 11.86 -12.42
CA ILE A 367 -13.68 12.11 -11.44
C ILE A 367 -13.96 13.61 -11.30
N MET A 368 -12.94 14.47 -11.33
CA MET A 368 -13.13 15.93 -11.31
C MET A 368 -13.94 16.42 -12.53
N ILE A 369 -13.69 15.85 -13.70
CA ILE A 369 -14.46 16.13 -14.92
C ILE A 369 -15.92 15.66 -14.76
N ILE A 370 -16.13 14.43 -14.23
CA ILE A 370 -17.47 13.88 -13.97
C ILE A 370 -18.24 14.78 -12.99
N ILE A 371 -17.61 15.21 -11.89
CA ILE A 371 -18.22 16.14 -10.92
C ILE A 371 -18.64 17.44 -11.60
N HIS A 372 -17.79 18.00 -12.45
CA HIS A 372 -18.08 19.22 -13.19
C HIS A 372 -19.26 19.02 -14.16
N GLY A 373 -19.31 17.88 -14.86
CA GLY A 373 -20.43 17.50 -15.72
C GLY A 373 -21.73 17.28 -14.96
N LEU A 374 -21.68 16.62 -13.80
CA LEU A 374 -22.82 16.48 -12.90
C LEU A 374 -23.31 17.84 -12.40
N ASP A 375 -22.40 18.75 -12.04
CA ASP A 375 -22.76 20.09 -11.59
C ASP A 375 -23.44 20.91 -12.71
N ALA A 376 -22.89 20.84 -13.93
CA ALA A 376 -23.51 21.45 -15.12
C ALA A 376 -24.91 20.88 -15.38
N PHE A 377 -25.05 19.56 -15.36
CA PHE A 377 -26.33 18.87 -15.50
C PHE A 377 -27.36 19.26 -14.41
N TRP A 378 -26.90 19.46 -13.16
CA TRP A 378 -27.77 19.88 -12.06
C TRP A 378 -28.26 21.31 -12.19
N LYS A 379 -27.42 22.21 -12.74
CA LYS A 379 -27.70 23.65 -12.90
C LYS A 379 -28.40 23.98 -14.21
N GLU A 380 -27.87 23.42 -15.29
CA GLU A 380 -28.33 23.70 -16.65
C GLU A 380 -29.25 22.55 -17.10
N LYS A 381 -30.35 22.69 -17.55
CA LYS A 381 -31.28 21.64 -18.00
C LYS A 381 -30.83 20.86 -19.26
N ASP A 382 -29.51 20.54 -19.38
CA ASP A 382 -28.92 19.80 -20.50
C ASP A 382 -29.29 18.31 -20.53
N SER A 383 -30.55 18.02 -20.22
CA SER A 383 -31.08 16.66 -20.15
C SER A 383 -31.03 15.91 -21.48
N LYS A 384 -31.21 16.62 -22.59
CA LYS A 384 -31.21 16.00 -23.95
C LYS A 384 -29.85 15.40 -24.31
N LEU A 385 -28.74 16.12 -24.08
CA LEU A 385 -27.41 15.63 -24.42
C LEU A 385 -27.04 14.39 -23.60
N VAL A 386 -27.30 14.42 -22.28
CA VAL A 386 -27.07 13.26 -21.40
C VAL A 386 -27.95 12.07 -21.84
N PHE A 387 -29.22 12.31 -22.23
CA PHE A 387 -30.11 11.28 -22.73
C PHE A 387 -29.56 10.63 -24.03
N TYR A 388 -29.07 11.39 -24.97
CA TYR A 388 -28.46 10.83 -26.19
C TYR A 388 -27.20 10.00 -25.90
N PHE A 389 -26.36 10.42 -24.95
CA PHE A 389 -25.21 9.62 -24.55
C PHE A 389 -25.63 8.33 -23.81
N MET A 390 -26.67 8.36 -22.99
CA MET A 390 -27.24 7.14 -22.39
C MET A 390 -27.76 6.19 -23.47
N LEU A 391 -28.47 6.72 -24.46
CA LEU A 391 -28.98 5.92 -25.58
C LEU A 391 -27.82 5.31 -26.40
N SER A 392 -26.75 6.06 -26.64
CA SER A 392 -25.56 5.53 -27.34
C SER A 392 -24.92 4.37 -26.55
N LEU A 393 -24.82 4.46 -25.22
CA LEU A 393 -24.34 3.36 -24.40
C LEU A 393 -25.27 2.14 -24.44
N LEU A 394 -26.58 2.34 -24.41
CA LEU A 394 -27.56 1.25 -24.59
C LEU A 394 -27.35 0.54 -25.92
N LEU A 395 -27.16 1.28 -27.03
CA LEU A 395 -26.90 0.71 -28.35
C LEU A 395 -25.58 -0.08 -28.37
N ILE A 396 -24.52 0.43 -27.73
CA ILE A 396 -23.24 -0.26 -27.65
C ILE A 396 -23.41 -1.59 -26.90
N PHE A 397 -24.02 -1.59 -25.71
CA PHE A 397 -24.23 -2.82 -24.94
C PHE A 397 -25.20 -3.79 -25.63
N SER A 398 -26.25 -3.28 -26.30
CA SER A 398 -27.13 -4.12 -27.15
C SER A 398 -26.37 -4.81 -28.27
N GLY A 399 -25.49 -4.07 -28.95
CA GLY A 399 -24.64 -4.62 -30.00
C GLY A 399 -23.70 -5.71 -29.50
N VAL A 400 -23.08 -5.49 -28.32
CA VAL A 400 -22.20 -6.51 -27.68
C VAL A 400 -23.01 -7.75 -27.28
N ILE A 401 -24.20 -7.58 -26.67
CA ILE A 401 -25.06 -8.69 -26.28
C ILE A 401 -25.49 -9.51 -27.52
N ILE A 402 -25.96 -8.83 -28.56
CA ILE A 402 -26.37 -9.47 -29.82
C ILE A 402 -25.19 -10.23 -30.44
N TYR A 403 -24.03 -9.59 -30.55
CA TYR A 403 -22.83 -10.23 -31.09
C TYR A 403 -22.48 -11.51 -30.34
N LEU A 404 -22.42 -11.47 -29.00
CA LEU A 404 -22.04 -12.63 -28.19
C LEU A 404 -23.10 -13.76 -28.25
N LEU A 405 -24.37 -13.43 -28.32
CA LEU A 405 -25.45 -14.45 -28.44
C LEU A 405 -25.48 -15.12 -29.81
N PHE A 406 -25.17 -14.42 -30.90
CA PHE A 406 -25.24 -14.97 -32.24
C PHE A 406 -23.93 -15.65 -32.69
N PHE A 407 -22.78 -15.21 -32.22
CA PHE A 407 -21.47 -15.71 -32.69
C PHE A 407 -20.76 -16.64 -31.67
N GLU A 408 -21.17 -16.59 -30.37
CA GLU A 408 -20.58 -17.40 -29.29
C GLU A 408 -21.66 -18.30 -28.62
N GLU A 409 -22.77 -18.55 -29.32
CA GLU A 409 -24.04 -19.08 -28.83
C GLU A 409 -23.95 -20.36 -27.99
N ILE A 410 -23.20 -21.37 -28.43
CA ILE A 410 -23.19 -22.71 -27.82
C ILE A 410 -22.58 -22.68 -26.41
N TYR A 411 -21.47 -21.99 -26.25
CA TYR A 411 -20.75 -21.97 -24.96
C TYR A 411 -21.40 -21.08 -23.91
N VAL A 412 -21.96 -19.96 -24.31
CA VAL A 412 -22.51 -18.95 -23.42
C VAL A 412 -23.80 -19.42 -22.74
N ILE A 413 -24.69 -20.09 -23.47
CA ILE A 413 -25.98 -20.57 -22.93
C ILE A 413 -25.75 -21.71 -21.92
N ASP A 414 -24.82 -22.62 -22.18
CA ASP A 414 -24.52 -23.72 -21.26
C ASP A 414 -23.81 -23.22 -19.99
N GLU A 415 -23.02 -22.18 -20.10
CA GLU A 415 -22.39 -21.55 -18.92
C GLU A 415 -23.43 -20.90 -17.98
N PHE A 416 -24.57 -20.38 -18.49
CA PHE A 416 -25.68 -19.90 -17.66
C PHE A 416 -26.30 -20.98 -16.80
N LYS A 417 -26.49 -22.20 -17.33
CA LYS A 417 -27.09 -23.32 -16.60
C LYS A 417 -26.30 -23.73 -15.37
N THR A 418 -24.98 -23.52 -15.42
CA THR A 418 -24.04 -23.91 -14.37
C THR A 418 -23.53 -22.71 -13.57
N LEU A 419 -24.09 -21.53 -13.76
CA LEU A 419 -23.61 -20.31 -13.11
C LEU A 419 -23.88 -20.35 -11.61
N THR A 420 -22.83 -20.16 -10.83
CA THR A 420 -22.86 -19.89 -9.39
C THR A 420 -21.94 -18.72 -9.09
N TRP A 421 -22.11 -18.08 -7.94
CA TRP A 421 -21.21 -17.01 -7.51
C TRP A 421 -19.75 -17.49 -7.44
N ASN A 422 -19.53 -18.69 -6.93
CA ASN A 422 -18.20 -19.26 -6.73
C ASN A 422 -17.46 -19.59 -8.03
N ASN A 423 -18.19 -19.96 -9.11
CA ASN A 423 -17.58 -20.33 -10.38
C ASN A 423 -17.60 -19.21 -11.44
N LEU A 424 -18.10 -18.03 -11.11
CA LEU A 424 -18.12 -16.89 -12.04
C LEU A 424 -16.72 -16.53 -12.58
N LEU A 425 -15.69 -16.65 -11.74
CA LEU A 425 -14.30 -16.36 -12.12
C LEU A 425 -13.71 -17.38 -13.10
N THR A 426 -14.21 -18.61 -13.15
CA THR A 426 -13.74 -19.68 -14.03
C THR A 426 -14.48 -19.73 -15.37
N LYS A 427 -15.52 -18.90 -15.53
CA LYS A 427 -16.29 -18.80 -16.78
C LYS A 427 -15.46 -18.20 -17.91
N SER A 428 -15.87 -18.49 -19.14
CA SER A 428 -15.22 -17.97 -20.35
C SER A 428 -15.23 -16.45 -20.43
N ILE A 429 -14.27 -15.88 -21.16
CA ILE A 429 -14.21 -14.43 -21.40
C ILE A 429 -15.47 -13.90 -22.08
N PRO A 430 -16.00 -14.53 -23.17
CA PRO A 430 -17.26 -14.14 -23.80
C PRO A 430 -18.44 -14.10 -22.80
N PHE A 431 -18.55 -15.11 -21.93
CA PHE A 431 -19.59 -15.15 -20.91
C PHE A 431 -19.50 -14.00 -19.91
N LYS A 432 -18.29 -13.66 -19.44
CA LYS A 432 -18.06 -12.52 -18.56
C LYS A 432 -18.42 -11.19 -19.22
N PHE A 433 -18.08 -11.02 -20.51
CA PHE A 433 -18.52 -9.86 -21.30
C PHE A 433 -20.04 -9.79 -21.40
N LEU A 434 -20.72 -10.92 -21.66
CA LEU A 434 -22.17 -10.97 -21.77
C LEU A 434 -22.85 -10.56 -20.46
N ILE A 435 -22.48 -11.20 -19.35
CA ILE A 435 -23.06 -10.87 -18.02
C ILE A 435 -22.86 -9.40 -17.71
N GLN A 436 -21.66 -8.88 -17.88
CA GLN A 436 -21.39 -7.48 -17.58
C GLN A 436 -22.15 -6.54 -18.52
N SER A 437 -22.30 -6.89 -19.81
CA SER A 437 -23.10 -6.12 -20.77
C SER A 437 -24.56 -6.07 -20.37
N ILE A 438 -25.14 -7.20 -19.95
CA ILE A 438 -26.55 -7.27 -19.50
C ILE A 438 -26.73 -6.39 -18.24
N ILE A 439 -25.84 -6.48 -17.27
CA ILE A 439 -25.88 -5.67 -16.05
C ILE A 439 -25.84 -4.18 -16.39
N GLN A 440 -24.87 -3.76 -17.20
CA GLN A 440 -24.73 -2.35 -17.58
C GLN A 440 -25.90 -1.86 -18.42
N TRP A 441 -26.40 -2.68 -19.34
CA TRP A 441 -27.60 -2.37 -20.13
C TRP A 441 -28.81 -2.11 -19.23
N LEU A 442 -29.08 -2.99 -18.25
CA LEU A 442 -30.17 -2.84 -17.31
C LEU A 442 -30.06 -1.56 -16.46
N LEU A 443 -28.87 -1.23 -15.98
CA LEU A 443 -28.61 -0.02 -15.19
C LEU A 443 -28.83 1.26 -16.01
N ILE A 444 -28.30 1.30 -17.24
CA ILE A 444 -28.44 2.44 -18.13
C ILE A 444 -29.90 2.58 -18.59
N ALA A 445 -30.57 1.47 -18.90
CA ALA A 445 -32.00 1.47 -19.24
C ALA A 445 -32.83 2.01 -18.08
N GLY A 446 -32.58 1.56 -16.85
CA GLY A 446 -33.24 2.06 -15.64
C GLY A 446 -33.06 3.57 -15.44
N ILE A 447 -31.86 4.11 -15.66
CA ILE A 447 -31.64 5.57 -15.63
C ILE A 447 -32.40 6.26 -16.75
N THR A 448 -32.33 5.73 -17.98
CA THR A 448 -32.96 6.35 -19.17
C THR A 448 -34.47 6.40 -19.05
N ILE A 449 -35.09 5.30 -18.59
CA ILE A 449 -36.52 5.19 -18.31
C ILE A 449 -36.93 6.13 -17.16
N GLY A 450 -36.17 6.06 -16.03
CA GLY A 450 -36.43 6.94 -14.89
C GLY A 450 -36.34 8.43 -15.26
N PHE A 451 -35.42 8.77 -16.18
CA PHE A 451 -35.28 10.12 -16.69
C PHE A 451 -36.42 10.56 -17.59
N TYR A 452 -36.94 9.65 -18.41
CA TYR A 452 -38.06 9.90 -19.32
C TYR A 452 -39.35 10.15 -18.55
N PHE A 453 -39.70 9.27 -17.60
CA PHE A 453 -40.94 9.33 -16.85
C PHE A 453 -40.93 10.30 -15.67
N SER A 454 -39.76 10.53 -15.06
CA SER A 454 -39.61 11.37 -13.86
C SER A 454 -38.59 12.48 -14.06
N LYS A 455 -38.93 13.44 -14.96
CA LYS A 455 -38.07 14.59 -15.36
C LYS A 455 -37.38 15.36 -14.20
N LYS A 456 -37.66 15.02 -12.94
CA LYS A 456 -37.19 15.72 -11.73
C LYS A 456 -36.53 14.83 -10.65
N ASN A 457 -36.58 13.50 -10.76
CA ASN A 457 -36.14 12.65 -9.66
C ASN A 457 -34.62 12.37 -9.70
N LYS A 458 -33.85 13.40 -9.35
CA LYS A 458 -32.38 13.30 -9.26
C LYS A 458 -31.90 12.30 -8.17
N ASN A 459 -32.77 11.87 -7.26
CA ASN A 459 -32.42 10.88 -6.24
C ASN A 459 -32.37 9.47 -6.83
N LEU A 460 -33.21 9.14 -7.80
CA LEU A 460 -33.16 7.87 -8.53
C LEU A 460 -31.81 7.73 -9.28
N LEU A 461 -31.38 8.80 -9.98
CA LEU A 461 -30.09 8.83 -10.63
C LEU A 461 -28.96 8.54 -9.62
N VAL A 462 -28.96 9.20 -8.46
CA VAL A 462 -27.96 8.97 -7.41
C VAL A 462 -27.98 7.52 -6.93
N ALA A 463 -29.16 6.94 -6.72
CA ALA A 463 -29.29 5.55 -6.26
C ALA A 463 -28.71 4.56 -7.28
N ILE A 464 -28.98 4.75 -8.58
CA ILE A 464 -28.48 3.86 -9.64
C ILE A 464 -26.96 4.04 -9.81
N LEU A 465 -26.44 5.28 -9.74
CA LEU A 465 -24.98 5.51 -9.74
C LEU A 465 -24.29 4.78 -8.58
N ILE A 466 -24.85 4.83 -7.37
CA ILE A 466 -24.31 4.11 -6.21
C ILE A 466 -24.37 2.59 -6.44
N PHE A 467 -25.48 2.11 -6.98
CA PHE A 467 -25.67 0.68 -7.24
C PHE A 467 -24.70 0.16 -8.31
N ASP A 468 -24.47 0.92 -9.41
CA ASP A 468 -23.44 0.61 -10.42
C ASP A 468 -22.05 0.47 -9.80
N LEU A 469 -21.65 1.42 -8.96
CA LEU A 469 -20.36 1.40 -8.30
C LEU A 469 -20.21 0.21 -7.35
N LEU A 470 -21.22 -0.05 -6.50
CA LEU A 470 -21.19 -1.18 -5.55
C LEU A 470 -21.17 -2.52 -6.26
N LEU A 471 -22.01 -2.69 -7.29
CA LEU A 471 -22.10 -3.95 -8.03
C LEU A 471 -20.80 -4.28 -8.76
N ASN A 472 -20.23 -3.30 -9.48
CA ASN A 472 -18.95 -3.50 -10.17
C ASN A 472 -17.79 -3.71 -9.17
N ALA A 473 -17.78 -2.99 -8.05
CA ALA A 473 -16.80 -3.20 -6.99
C ALA A 473 -16.90 -4.64 -6.45
N THR A 474 -18.09 -5.12 -6.14
CA THR A 474 -18.31 -6.48 -5.63
C THR A 474 -17.82 -7.54 -6.62
N LEU A 475 -18.14 -7.40 -7.91
CA LEU A 475 -17.68 -8.32 -8.96
C LEU A 475 -16.13 -8.33 -9.09
N CYS A 476 -15.50 -7.17 -9.06
CA CYS A 476 -14.05 -7.07 -9.22
C CYS A 476 -13.28 -7.55 -7.98
N ILE A 477 -13.72 -7.17 -6.77
CA ILE A 477 -13.10 -7.54 -5.50
C ILE A 477 -13.13 -9.06 -5.29
N HIS A 478 -14.10 -9.75 -5.87
CA HIS A 478 -14.17 -11.20 -5.89
C HIS A 478 -12.88 -11.87 -6.40
N LYS A 479 -12.14 -11.21 -7.29
CA LYS A 479 -10.86 -11.70 -7.82
C LYS A 479 -9.65 -11.01 -7.19
N THR A 480 -9.78 -9.73 -6.84
CA THR A 480 -8.63 -8.92 -6.42
C THR A 480 -8.49 -8.79 -4.91
N GLY A 481 -9.49 -9.22 -4.13
CA GLY A 481 -9.56 -8.89 -2.71
C GLY A 481 -9.47 -10.04 -1.72
N TYR A 482 -10.18 -11.14 -1.92
CA TYR A 482 -10.32 -12.18 -0.91
C TYR A 482 -10.48 -13.59 -1.50
N MET A 483 -10.20 -14.62 -0.66
CA MET A 483 -10.39 -16.03 -0.98
C MET A 483 -11.72 -16.54 -0.42
N TYR A 484 -12.54 -17.16 -1.27
CA TYR A 484 -13.82 -17.74 -0.82
C TYR A 484 -13.68 -19.01 -0.01
N ASP A 485 -12.65 -19.77 -0.29
CA ASP A 485 -12.35 -21.03 0.38
C ASP A 485 -11.73 -20.82 1.77
N ARG A 486 -11.57 -19.56 2.20
CA ARG A 486 -10.92 -19.24 3.46
C ARG A 486 -11.55 -18.05 4.16
N THR A 487 -11.95 -18.28 5.38
CA THR A 487 -12.57 -17.26 6.24
C THR A 487 -11.58 -16.65 7.22
N ASN A 488 -11.87 -15.43 7.66
CA ASN A 488 -11.13 -14.80 8.75
C ASN A 488 -11.18 -15.63 10.04
N LYS A 489 -12.23 -16.42 10.24
CA LYS A 489 -12.36 -17.32 11.38
C LYS A 489 -11.30 -18.43 11.34
N GLU A 490 -11.13 -19.10 10.19
CA GLU A 490 -10.12 -20.15 10.01
C GLU A 490 -8.69 -19.65 10.22
N ILE A 491 -8.38 -18.43 9.70
CA ILE A 491 -7.08 -17.80 9.96
C ILE A 491 -6.91 -17.48 11.45
N SER A 492 -7.95 -16.99 12.12
CA SER A 492 -7.89 -16.70 13.55
C SER A 492 -7.70 -17.98 14.39
N GLU A 493 -8.36 -19.08 14.03
CA GLU A 493 -8.18 -20.38 14.68
C GLU A 493 -6.76 -20.93 14.47
N PHE A 494 -6.19 -20.73 13.27
CA PHE A 494 -4.79 -21.06 13.01
C PHE A 494 -3.85 -20.24 13.90
N LEU A 495 -4.00 -18.91 13.93
CA LEU A 495 -3.15 -18.01 14.73
C LEU A 495 -3.25 -18.30 16.25
N ASN A 496 -4.42 -18.74 16.73
CA ASN A 496 -4.60 -19.10 18.15
C ASN A 496 -3.80 -20.33 18.58
N LYS A 497 -3.38 -21.17 17.62
CA LYS A 497 -2.53 -22.34 17.85
C LYS A 497 -1.05 -22.03 17.80
N MET A 498 -0.67 -20.83 17.34
CA MET A 498 0.71 -20.41 17.23
C MET A 498 1.26 -19.94 18.58
N PRO A 499 2.60 -20.02 18.78
CA PRO A 499 3.25 -19.51 19.99
C PRO A 499 2.91 -18.03 20.22
N LYS A 500 2.56 -17.68 21.44
CA LYS A 500 2.25 -16.29 21.83
C LYS A 500 3.48 -15.53 22.32
N ASP A 501 4.46 -16.27 22.83
CA ASP A 501 5.73 -15.75 23.34
C ASP A 501 6.84 -15.92 22.30
N TYR A 502 7.95 -15.22 22.51
CA TYR A 502 9.13 -15.38 21.68
C TYR A 502 9.86 -16.65 22.12
N VAL A 503 9.56 -17.76 21.45
CA VAL A 503 10.22 -19.04 21.70
C VAL A 503 11.56 -19.09 20.97
N VAL A 504 12.52 -19.84 21.52
CA VAL A 504 13.79 -20.11 20.87
C VAL A 504 13.53 -20.97 19.62
N PRO A 505 13.98 -20.53 18.44
CA PRO A 505 13.80 -21.31 17.20
C PRO A 505 14.51 -22.64 17.29
N THR A 506 13.87 -23.71 16.84
CA THR A 506 14.43 -25.07 16.80
C THR A 506 15.04 -25.42 15.47
N GLU A 507 14.64 -24.71 14.40
CA GLU A 507 15.11 -24.97 13.04
C GLU A 507 15.12 -23.68 12.21
N ILE A 508 15.92 -23.70 11.13
CA ILE A 508 15.86 -22.72 10.04
C ILE A 508 15.04 -23.35 8.94
N THR A 509 13.93 -22.72 8.57
CA THR A 509 12.98 -23.23 7.58
C THR A 509 13.03 -22.41 6.29
N SER A 510 12.37 -22.92 5.25
CA SER A 510 12.04 -22.13 4.08
C SER A 510 10.53 -22.17 3.85
N SER A 511 9.96 -21.03 3.48
CA SER A 511 8.53 -20.94 3.14
C SER A 511 8.13 -21.94 2.06
N ASN A 512 8.99 -22.21 1.08
CA ASN A 512 8.76 -23.19 0.04
C ASN A 512 8.69 -24.63 0.59
N GLN A 513 9.52 -24.98 1.57
CA GLN A 513 9.50 -26.33 2.19
C GLN A 513 8.22 -26.54 3.00
N ILE A 514 7.73 -25.51 3.67
CA ILE A 514 6.49 -25.56 4.43
C ILE A 514 5.31 -25.72 3.48
N TYR A 515 5.29 -25.04 2.36
CA TYR A 515 4.24 -25.11 1.35
C TYR A 515 4.01 -26.51 0.80
N TRP A 516 5.08 -27.27 0.56
CA TRP A 516 4.97 -28.64 0.03
C TRP A 516 4.54 -29.69 1.07
N LYS A 517 4.67 -29.38 2.37
CA LYS A 517 4.34 -30.30 3.46
C LYS A 517 2.92 -30.16 4.00
N THR A 518 2.24 -29.06 3.71
CA THR A 518 0.92 -28.78 4.27
C THR A 518 -0.04 -28.27 3.18
N THR A 519 -1.31 -28.67 3.25
CA THR A 519 -2.43 -28.05 2.51
C THR A 519 -2.64 -26.64 3.06
N THR A 520 -1.80 -25.71 2.66
CA THR A 520 -1.58 -24.53 3.46
C THR A 520 -2.48 -23.40 3.20
N PRO A 521 -2.77 -22.70 4.26
CA PRO A 521 -3.47 -21.41 4.24
C PRO A 521 -2.68 -20.31 3.52
N SER A 522 -3.42 -19.26 3.25
CA SER A 522 -2.97 -18.00 2.65
C SER A 522 -1.80 -17.29 3.33
N LEU A 523 -1.24 -17.78 4.42
CA LEU A 523 -0.13 -17.13 5.16
C LEU A 523 1.22 -17.83 4.98
N TRP A 524 1.34 -18.71 4.01
CA TRP A 524 2.46 -19.65 3.90
C TRP A 524 3.83 -19.02 3.62
N ARG A 525 3.89 -17.90 2.91
CA ARG A 525 5.17 -17.32 2.45
C ARG A 525 6.00 -16.65 3.54
N ASN A 526 5.41 -16.33 4.66
CA ASN A 526 6.08 -15.73 5.82
C ASN A 526 5.59 -16.39 7.11
N LEU A 527 5.45 -17.71 7.09
CA LEU A 527 4.90 -18.49 8.20
C LEU A 527 5.79 -18.44 9.44
N GLY A 528 7.11 -18.27 9.25
CA GLY A 528 8.08 -18.15 10.35
C GLY A 528 7.76 -17.07 11.37
N ILE A 529 7.09 -16.00 10.94
CA ILE A 529 6.64 -14.92 11.86
C ILE A 529 5.64 -15.47 12.88
N PHE A 530 4.73 -16.33 12.46
CA PHE A 530 3.68 -16.88 13.33
C PHE A 530 4.20 -18.05 14.15
N THR A 531 5.01 -18.92 13.55
CA THR A 531 5.58 -20.10 14.21
C THR A 531 6.81 -19.78 15.06
N LYS A 532 7.32 -18.54 15.00
CA LYS A 532 8.56 -18.09 15.67
C LYS A 532 9.80 -18.88 15.23
N GLN A 533 9.80 -19.36 13.97
CA GLN A 533 10.96 -20.02 13.37
C GLN A 533 11.66 -19.09 12.39
N VAL A 534 12.98 -19.20 12.29
CA VAL A 534 13.78 -18.41 11.35
C VAL A 534 13.62 -18.98 9.94
N GLU A 535 13.28 -18.13 8.98
CA GLU A 535 13.26 -18.49 7.57
C GLU A 535 14.50 -17.97 6.87
N TRP A 536 15.17 -18.84 6.12
CA TRP A 536 16.31 -18.42 5.28
C TRP A 536 15.83 -17.72 3.99
N PHE A 537 14.62 -17.98 3.53
CA PHE A 537 13.99 -17.28 2.40
C PHE A 537 12.58 -16.88 2.78
N SER A 538 12.23 -15.64 2.59
CA SER A 538 10.90 -15.09 2.86
C SER A 538 10.41 -14.21 1.71
N TYR A 539 9.10 -14.04 1.62
CA TYR A 539 8.49 -13.17 0.61
C TYR A 539 8.47 -11.73 1.13
N LYS A 540 9.36 -10.90 0.57
CA LYS A 540 9.52 -9.51 0.99
C LYS A 540 9.96 -8.62 -0.15
N GLY A 541 9.48 -7.36 -0.14
CA GLY A 541 9.87 -6.34 -1.10
C GLY A 541 11.29 -5.80 -0.92
N VAL A 542 11.83 -5.87 0.31
CA VAL A 542 13.19 -5.45 0.67
C VAL A 542 14.02 -6.67 1.00
N ILE A 543 15.13 -6.87 0.30
CA ILE A 543 16.13 -7.92 0.52
C ILE A 543 17.50 -7.24 0.63
N LEU A 544 18.30 -7.63 1.61
CA LEU A 544 19.66 -7.12 1.76
C LEU A 544 20.56 -7.69 0.65
N ASN A 545 21.43 -6.85 0.09
CA ASN A 545 22.33 -7.23 -1.02
C ASN A 545 23.14 -8.49 -0.72
N ASP A 546 23.81 -8.49 0.42
CA ASP A 546 24.70 -9.58 0.80
C ASP A 546 23.92 -10.88 1.05
N PHE A 547 22.68 -10.77 1.52
CA PHE A 547 21.78 -11.91 1.68
C PHE A 547 21.29 -12.43 0.33
N GLU A 548 20.97 -11.57 -0.63
CA GLU A 548 20.55 -11.98 -1.97
C GLU A 548 21.68 -12.70 -2.72
N ILE A 549 22.92 -12.20 -2.64
CA ILE A 549 24.08 -12.86 -3.21
C ILE A 549 24.23 -14.27 -2.65
N MET A 550 23.96 -14.43 -1.36
CA MET A 550 24.08 -15.70 -0.65
C MET A 550 22.98 -16.71 -0.99
N THR A 551 21.77 -16.24 -1.37
CA THR A 551 20.58 -17.09 -1.56
C THR A 551 20.19 -17.30 -3.02
N THR A 552 20.70 -16.51 -3.96
CA THR A 552 20.36 -16.63 -5.38
C THR A 552 21.20 -17.73 -6.04
N PRO A 553 20.59 -18.79 -6.64
CA PRO A 553 21.33 -19.78 -7.42
C PRO A 553 22.04 -19.08 -8.58
N ASN A 554 23.32 -19.30 -8.69
CA ASN A 554 24.24 -18.61 -9.55
C ASN A 554 23.75 -18.18 -10.93
N GLN A 555 23.78 -16.90 -11.18
CA GLN A 555 24.17 -16.35 -12.48
C GLN A 555 25.72 -16.33 -12.66
N HIS A 556 26.49 -16.79 -11.70
CA HIS A 556 27.95 -16.88 -11.73
C HIS A 556 28.41 -18.34 -11.75
N GLU A 557 28.63 -18.85 -12.96
CA GLU A 557 29.43 -20.00 -13.35
C GLU A 557 29.54 -21.16 -12.32
N GLY A 558 28.63 -22.14 -12.40
CA GLY A 558 28.89 -23.53 -11.98
C GLY A 558 29.09 -23.83 -10.49
N LYS A 559 28.86 -22.89 -9.58
CA LYS A 559 29.02 -23.08 -8.13
C LYS A 559 27.67 -23.31 -7.47
N GLU A 560 27.42 -24.52 -6.95
CA GLU A 560 26.25 -24.83 -6.14
C GLU A 560 26.22 -24.01 -4.85
N LEU A 561 25.10 -23.34 -4.59
CA LEU A 561 24.86 -22.64 -3.34
C LEU A 561 24.70 -23.62 -2.17
N TYR A 562 25.54 -23.50 -1.18
CA TYR A 562 25.52 -24.35 0.02
C TYR A 562 24.39 -24.01 1.03
N PHE A 563 23.63 -22.95 0.80
CA PHE A 563 22.53 -22.53 1.68
C PHE A 563 21.39 -23.56 1.83
N PRO A 564 20.97 -24.31 0.79
CA PRO A 564 20.03 -25.42 0.98
C PRO A 564 20.49 -26.45 2.01
N LYS A 565 21.80 -26.61 2.23
CA LYS A 565 22.33 -27.54 3.23
C LYS A 565 22.28 -26.97 4.65
N LEU A 566 22.41 -25.66 4.84
CA LEU A 566 22.21 -24.98 6.14
C LEU A 566 20.76 -25.01 6.61
N ALA A 567 19.79 -25.01 5.68
CA ALA A 567 18.36 -25.13 6.00
C ALA A 567 17.96 -26.44 6.70
N TYR A 568 18.82 -27.44 6.70
CA TYR A 568 18.61 -28.71 7.41
C TYR A 568 19.21 -28.74 8.83
N TYR A 569 19.87 -27.66 9.27
CA TYR A 569 20.45 -27.61 10.62
C TYR A 569 19.48 -26.95 11.59
N PRO A 570 19.17 -27.62 12.74
CA PRO A 570 18.16 -27.15 13.68
C PRO A 570 18.66 -25.98 14.58
N GLN A 571 19.80 -25.35 14.30
CA GLN A 571 20.37 -24.33 15.17
C GLN A 571 20.56 -23.00 14.44
N VAL A 572 20.07 -21.95 15.07
CA VAL A 572 20.24 -20.55 14.65
C VAL A 572 21.69 -20.08 14.87
N ILE A 573 22.53 -20.91 15.45
CA ILE A 573 23.89 -20.61 15.87
C ILE A 573 24.85 -21.64 15.27
N LEU A 574 25.91 -21.16 14.63
CA LEU A 574 27.02 -21.95 14.13
C LEU A 574 28.26 -21.72 15.02
N TYR A 575 28.99 -22.78 15.30
CA TYR A 575 30.13 -22.74 16.17
C TYR A 575 31.27 -23.55 15.57
N SER A 576 32.48 -22.97 15.43
CA SER A 576 33.63 -23.61 14.79
C SER A 576 34.84 -23.70 15.71
N GLU A 577 35.60 -24.81 15.60
CA GLU A 577 36.86 -25.03 16.31
C GLU A 577 38.02 -24.30 15.68
N THR A 578 38.01 -24.19 14.36
CA THR A 578 39.06 -23.51 13.62
C THR A 578 38.69 -22.07 13.35
N PRO A 579 39.66 -21.13 13.39
CA PRO A 579 39.38 -19.79 12.88
C PRO A 579 38.89 -19.93 11.45
N LEU A 580 37.65 -19.52 11.22
CA LEU A 580 37.11 -19.44 9.86
C LEU A 580 37.97 -18.42 9.11
N PRO A 581 38.73 -18.84 8.06
CA PRO A 581 39.52 -17.87 7.32
C PRO A 581 38.59 -16.88 6.67
N ILE A 582 38.84 -15.61 6.90
CA ILE A 582 38.12 -14.48 6.32
C ILE A 582 38.66 -14.31 4.89
N SER A 583 38.28 -15.20 3.98
CA SER A 583 38.55 -15.03 2.56
C SER A 583 37.25 -15.15 1.77
N GLU A 584 37.12 -14.33 0.75
CA GLU A 584 35.93 -14.30 -0.13
C GLU A 584 35.59 -15.66 -0.77
N ASP A 585 36.55 -16.56 -0.85
CA ASP A 585 36.41 -17.91 -1.43
C ASP A 585 35.81 -18.96 -0.48
N TYR A 586 35.68 -18.68 0.81
CA TYR A 586 35.27 -19.67 1.82
C TYR A 586 33.75 -19.81 2.08
N ALA A 587 32.95 -18.93 1.52
CA ALA A 587 31.49 -19.06 1.53
C ALA A 587 30.99 -20.40 0.97
N TYR A 588 31.85 -21.12 0.28
CA TYR A 588 31.50 -22.29 -0.53
C TYR A 588 31.90 -23.65 0.06
N THR A 589 32.61 -23.69 1.18
CA THR A 589 33.20 -24.93 1.72
C THR A 589 32.91 -25.22 3.20
N MET A 590 31.80 -24.73 3.76
CA MET A 590 31.37 -25.20 5.07
C MET A 590 31.01 -26.67 5.01
N ASP A 591 31.95 -27.56 5.35
CA ASP A 591 31.70 -28.98 5.47
C ASP A 591 30.69 -29.26 6.59
N LYS A 592 29.84 -30.27 6.39
CA LYS A 592 28.86 -30.75 7.39
C LYS A 592 29.51 -31.05 8.75
N SER A 593 30.78 -31.42 8.78
CA SER A 593 31.54 -31.70 9.98
C SER A 593 31.83 -30.47 10.84
N MET A 594 31.89 -29.26 10.26
CA MET A 594 32.18 -28.02 10.99
C MET A 594 31.03 -27.49 11.82
N VAL A 595 29.79 -27.92 11.56
CA VAL A 595 28.56 -27.36 12.17
C VAL A 595 28.11 -28.13 13.40
N LYS A 596 28.56 -29.35 13.60
CA LYS A 596 28.14 -30.25 14.69
C LYS A 596 29.19 -30.75 15.65
N SER A 597 30.48 -30.51 15.40
CA SER A 597 31.49 -31.03 16.27
C SER A 597 31.79 -30.06 17.41
N TYR A 598 31.21 -30.35 18.59
CA TYR A 598 31.88 -29.95 19.82
C TYR A 598 33.15 -30.74 19.88
N PRO A 599 34.32 -30.11 20.01
CA PRO A 599 35.63 -30.81 19.97
C PRO A 599 35.86 -31.70 21.16
N ASP A 600 35.08 -31.46 22.21
CA ASP A 600 35.14 -32.25 23.43
C ASP A 600 33.76 -32.28 24.10
N SER A 601 33.52 -33.29 24.94
CA SER A 601 32.27 -33.51 25.65
C SER A 601 31.95 -32.45 26.73
N THR A 602 32.82 -31.49 26.94
CA THR A 602 32.73 -30.47 27.99
C THR A 602 32.43 -29.08 27.47
N SER A 603 32.60 -28.84 26.15
CA SER A 603 32.19 -27.58 25.52
C SER A 603 30.72 -27.60 25.16
N PHE A 604 30.01 -26.53 25.44
CA PHE A 604 28.59 -26.41 25.09
C PHE A 604 28.19 -25.02 24.61
N LEU A 605 27.12 -24.98 23.89
CA LEU A 605 26.46 -23.78 23.39
C LEU A 605 24.96 -23.91 23.62
N ASP A 606 24.35 -22.92 24.25
CA ASP A 606 22.93 -22.87 24.50
C ASP A 606 22.35 -21.49 24.11
N LEU A 607 21.30 -21.50 23.33
CA LEU A 607 20.55 -20.32 22.96
C LEU A 607 19.44 -20.11 23.98
N CYS A 608 19.67 -19.15 24.89
CA CYS A 608 18.77 -18.94 26.04
C CYS A 608 17.59 -18.07 25.73
N VAL A 609 17.75 -17.03 24.87
CA VAL A 609 16.69 -16.07 24.50
C VAL A 609 16.84 -15.70 23.01
N PHE A 610 15.72 -15.64 22.33
CA PHE A 610 15.65 -15.19 20.94
C PHE A 610 14.42 -14.30 20.75
N GLU A 611 14.61 -12.99 20.87
CA GLU A 611 13.59 -11.97 20.76
C GLU A 611 13.92 -10.98 19.65
N PRO A 612 12.96 -10.23 19.11
CA PRO A 612 13.24 -9.19 18.12
C PRO A 612 14.32 -8.21 18.58
N GLY A 613 15.47 -8.28 17.94
CA GLY A 613 16.62 -7.43 18.28
C GLY A 613 17.31 -7.72 19.62
N ASN A 614 17.09 -8.89 20.24
CA ASN A 614 17.71 -9.27 21.52
C ASN A 614 17.92 -10.79 21.61
N ILE A 615 19.19 -11.22 21.60
CA ILE A 615 19.57 -12.63 21.59
C ILE A 615 20.56 -12.88 22.73
N PHE A 616 20.31 -13.91 23.55
CA PHE A 616 21.22 -14.33 24.62
C PHE A 616 21.71 -15.74 24.37
N VAL A 617 23.03 -15.89 24.45
CA VAL A 617 23.72 -17.15 24.24
C VAL A 617 24.59 -17.43 25.44
N LYS A 618 24.53 -18.67 25.95
CA LYS A 618 25.47 -19.20 26.96
C LYS A 618 26.41 -20.14 26.24
N THR A 619 27.73 -19.99 26.51
CA THR A 619 28.80 -20.84 25.97
C THR A 619 29.74 -21.29 27.06
N HIS A 620 30.33 -22.46 26.91
CA HIS A 620 31.49 -22.90 27.66
C HIS A 620 32.56 -23.39 26.67
N ASN A 621 33.74 -22.76 26.66
CA ASN A 621 34.77 -23.00 25.68
C ASN A 621 36.15 -23.20 26.35
N HIS A 622 36.93 -24.15 25.86
CA HIS A 622 38.29 -24.35 26.33
C HIS A 622 39.30 -23.39 25.68
N ILE A 623 38.96 -22.85 24.50
CA ILE A 623 39.76 -21.88 23.75
C ILE A 623 38.87 -20.74 23.29
N ASP A 624 39.50 -19.65 22.84
CA ASP A 624 38.74 -18.56 22.17
C ASP A 624 38.20 -19.07 20.84
N ARG A 625 36.89 -18.80 20.58
CA ARG A 625 36.21 -19.32 19.39
C ARG A 625 35.31 -18.30 18.69
N PRO A 626 35.19 -18.37 17.36
CA PRO A 626 34.23 -17.62 16.63
C PRO A 626 32.82 -18.18 16.89
N LEU A 627 31.86 -17.28 17.26
CA LEU A 627 30.46 -17.56 17.37
C LEU A 627 29.71 -16.82 16.24
N VAL A 628 28.95 -17.55 15.48
CA VAL A 628 28.13 -16.99 14.38
C VAL A 628 26.65 -17.10 14.72
N ILE A 629 25.95 -16.00 14.65
CA ILE A 629 24.50 -15.97 14.77
C ILE A 629 23.90 -15.93 13.36
N CYS A 630 22.98 -16.85 13.07
CA CYS A 630 22.25 -16.88 11.81
C CYS A 630 21.21 -15.75 11.74
N GLN A 631 21.71 -14.53 11.83
CA GLN A 631 20.98 -13.30 11.60
C GLN A 631 21.77 -12.44 10.63
N SER A 632 21.08 -11.76 9.71
CA SER A 632 21.70 -10.89 8.73
C SER A 632 22.48 -9.76 9.39
N TYR A 633 23.70 -9.49 8.90
CA TYR A 633 24.45 -8.35 9.35
C TYR A 633 23.84 -7.05 8.80
N TYR A 634 23.62 -6.11 9.71
CA TYR A 634 23.16 -4.77 9.39
C TYR A 634 23.65 -3.79 10.47
N PRO A 635 23.96 -2.52 10.14
CA PRO A 635 24.41 -1.55 11.14
C PRO A 635 23.42 -1.39 12.29
N GLY A 636 23.95 -1.39 13.52
CA GLY A 636 23.15 -1.27 14.75
C GLY A 636 23.25 -2.47 15.67
N TRP A 637 23.69 -3.63 15.18
CA TRP A 637 23.95 -4.77 16.07
C TRP A 637 25.17 -4.51 16.97
N LYS A 638 25.03 -4.89 18.23
CA LYS A 638 26.08 -4.84 19.27
C LYS A 638 26.11 -6.13 20.04
N ALA A 639 27.29 -6.50 20.56
CA ALA A 639 27.49 -7.67 21.40
C ALA A 639 28.22 -7.31 22.69
N LYS A 640 27.80 -7.88 23.83
CA LYS A 640 28.44 -7.71 25.15
C LYS A 640 28.46 -9.01 25.92
N LEU A 641 29.54 -9.23 26.66
CA LEU A 641 29.63 -10.26 27.68
C LEU A 641 28.86 -9.83 28.95
N ASN A 642 28.54 -10.81 29.81
CA ASN A 642 27.95 -10.57 31.12
C ASN A 642 28.87 -9.69 32.03
N THR A 643 30.16 -9.68 31.80
CA THR A 643 31.14 -8.79 32.44
C THR A 643 31.04 -7.32 32.01
N GLY A 644 30.17 -7.00 31.05
CA GLY A 644 30.03 -5.66 30.48
C GLY A 644 31.02 -5.36 29.34
N LYS A 645 32.00 -6.23 29.07
CA LYS A 645 32.96 -6.06 27.97
C LYS A 645 32.23 -6.17 26.62
N SER A 646 32.41 -5.18 25.76
CA SER A 646 31.91 -5.20 24.38
C SER A 646 32.75 -6.13 23.52
N LEU A 647 32.06 -6.91 22.68
CA LEU A 647 32.68 -7.73 21.63
C LEU A 647 32.51 -7.02 20.29
N GLU A 648 33.57 -7.06 19.48
CA GLU A 648 33.51 -6.54 18.11
C GLU A 648 32.70 -7.49 17.24
N ILE A 649 31.65 -6.99 16.59
CA ILE A 649 30.89 -7.73 15.59
C ILE A 649 31.58 -7.60 14.25
N LYS A 650 31.81 -8.75 13.60
CA LYS A 650 32.33 -8.82 12.24
C LYS A 650 31.31 -9.56 11.35
N PRO A 651 31.07 -9.07 10.14
CA PRO A 651 30.21 -9.83 9.20
C PRO A 651 30.98 -11.06 8.71
N LEU A 652 30.42 -12.23 8.90
CA LEU A 652 30.89 -13.44 8.26
C LEU A 652 30.27 -13.50 6.84
N ASN A 653 31.13 -13.66 5.82
CA ASN A 653 30.72 -13.67 4.41
C ASN A 653 29.83 -12.46 4.05
N SER A 654 30.16 -11.30 4.59
CA SER A 654 29.44 -10.02 4.45
C SER A 654 27.99 -10.04 4.93
N SER A 655 27.43 -11.19 5.35
CA SER A 655 25.98 -11.35 5.53
C SER A 655 25.52 -11.80 6.91
N MET A 656 26.34 -12.49 7.71
CA MET A 656 25.95 -12.99 9.04
C MET A 656 26.71 -12.32 10.18
N ILE A 657 26.09 -12.25 11.36
CA ILE A 657 26.71 -11.69 12.56
C ILE A 657 27.70 -12.69 13.14
N SER A 658 28.96 -12.27 13.36
CA SER A 658 29.95 -13.08 14.08
C SER A 658 30.70 -12.29 15.14
N VAL A 659 31.15 -12.97 16.21
CA VAL A 659 32.01 -12.43 17.27
C VAL A 659 33.02 -13.47 17.70
N MET A 660 34.19 -13.02 18.18
CA MET A 660 35.17 -13.89 18.85
C MET A 660 34.80 -13.98 20.33
N VAL A 661 34.49 -15.19 20.82
CA VAL A 661 34.13 -15.47 22.21
C VAL A 661 35.33 -15.99 22.97
N PRO A 662 35.69 -15.36 24.11
CA PRO A 662 36.80 -15.83 24.96
C PRO A 662 36.56 -17.22 25.53
N LYS A 663 37.64 -17.91 25.90
CA LYS A 663 37.58 -19.18 26.65
C LYS A 663 36.82 -19.03 27.98
N GLY A 664 36.31 -20.14 28.48
CA GLY A 664 35.56 -20.24 29.73
C GLY A 664 34.03 -20.18 29.53
N GLU A 665 33.31 -20.10 30.62
CA GLU A 665 31.88 -19.91 30.61
C GLU A 665 31.55 -18.44 30.33
N GLN A 666 30.82 -18.20 29.29
CA GLN A 666 30.45 -16.85 28.81
C GLN A 666 28.96 -16.75 28.60
N TYR A 667 28.41 -15.60 28.96
CA TYR A 667 27.05 -15.19 28.58
C TYR A 667 27.17 -14.00 27.65
N ILE A 668 26.66 -14.12 26.44
CA ILE A 668 26.79 -13.13 25.39
C ILE A 668 25.39 -12.60 25.06
N ARG A 669 25.24 -11.28 25.14
CA ARG A 669 24.05 -10.59 24.66
C ARG A 669 24.33 -9.92 23.35
N PHE A 670 23.58 -10.29 22.31
CA PHE A 670 23.49 -9.56 21.07
C PHE A 670 22.24 -8.69 21.10
N TYR A 671 22.37 -7.42 20.73
CA TYR A 671 21.21 -6.53 20.74
C TYR A 671 21.30 -5.51 19.61
N TYR A 672 20.15 -5.25 18.98
CA TYR A 672 20.00 -4.28 17.93
C TYR A 672 19.68 -2.91 18.54
N HIS A 673 20.51 -1.91 18.36
CA HIS A 673 20.46 -0.64 19.08
C HIS A 673 20.60 0.54 18.13
N ARG A 674 19.53 1.29 17.97
CA ARG A 674 19.42 2.46 17.09
C ARG A 674 18.79 3.63 17.85
N PRO A 675 19.54 4.30 18.77
CA PRO A 675 18.99 5.35 19.61
C PRO A 675 18.51 6.57 18.81
N GLU A 676 19.15 6.87 17.67
CA GLU A 676 18.77 7.95 16.76
C GLU A 676 17.38 7.75 16.17
N LEU A 677 17.00 6.50 15.86
CA LEU A 677 15.65 6.19 15.36
C LEU A 677 14.61 6.31 16.47
N ILE A 678 14.94 5.83 17.67
CA ILE A 678 14.05 5.94 18.82
C ILE A 678 13.82 7.43 19.18
N PHE A 679 14.92 8.22 19.22
CA PHE A 679 14.83 9.65 19.49
C PHE A 679 13.98 10.39 18.44
N SER A 680 14.24 10.13 17.15
CA SER A 680 13.48 10.76 16.06
C SER A 680 12.01 10.34 16.07
N PHE A 681 11.70 9.10 16.43
CA PHE A 681 10.33 8.62 16.61
C PHE A 681 9.62 9.30 17.80
N VAL A 682 10.29 9.45 18.94
CA VAL A 682 9.74 10.21 20.07
C VAL A 682 9.44 11.65 19.67
N LEU A 683 10.35 12.29 18.95
CA LEU A 683 10.14 13.63 18.41
C LEU A 683 8.92 13.68 17.46
N GLN A 684 8.77 12.69 16.59
CA GLN A 684 7.61 12.55 15.71
C GLN A 684 6.31 12.46 16.51
N MET A 685 6.26 11.61 17.55
CA MET A 685 5.07 11.41 18.38
C MET A 685 4.71 12.65 19.21
N ILE A 686 5.70 13.35 19.77
CA ILE A 686 5.50 14.66 20.44
C ILE A 686 4.92 15.67 19.43
N GLY A 687 5.48 15.71 18.23
CA GLY A 687 4.99 16.57 17.16
C GLY A 687 3.52 16.30 16.79
N TYR A 688 3.11 15.03 16.67
CA TYR A 688 1.70 14.68 16.45
C TYR A 688 0.81 15.09 17.63
N ALA A 689 1.26 14.87 18.86
CA ALA A 689 0.50 15.29 20.05
C ALA A 689 0.28 16.81 20.07
N LEU A 690 1.33 17.61 19.84
CA LEU A 690 1.25 19.06 19.72
C LEU A 690 0.32 19.52 18.59
N LEU A 691 0.40 18.87 17.43
CA LEU A 691 -0.49 19.13 16.29
C LEU A 691 -1.95 18.94 16.69
N PHE A 692 -2.30 17.81 17.34
CA PHE A 692 -3.67 17.55 17.76
C PHE A 692 -4.15 18.51 18.85
N ILE A 693 -3.27 18.95 19.75
CA ILE A 693 -3.58 19.98 20.76
C ILE A 693 -3.89 21.32 20.06
N VAL A 694 -3.05 21.75 19.11
CA VAL A 694 -3.27 23.00 18.36
C VAL A 694 -4.56 22.93 17.54
N LEU A 695 -4.82 21.83 16.83
CA LEU A 695 -6.05 21.66 16.07
C LEU A 695 -7.28 21.64 16.97
N GLY A 696 -7.20 20.96 18.11
CA GLY A 696 -8.25 20.94 19.16
C GLY A 696 -8.54 22.34 19.71
N TYR A 697 -7.50 23.09 20.09
CA TYR A 697 -7.64 24.46 20.57
C TYR A 697 -8.35 25.35 19.55
N HIS A 698 -7.94 25.30 18.28
CA HIS A 698 -8.60 26.03 17.20
C HIS A 698 -10.07 25.63 17.03
N PHE A 699 -10.38 24.34 17.17
CA PHE A 699 -11.74 23.85 17.07
C PHE A 699 -12.65 24.39 18.19
N PHE A 700 -12.17 24.43 19.43
CA PHE A 700 -12.94 24.95 20.57
C PHE A 700 -13.06 26.47 20.58
N ARG A 701 -11.98 27.19 20.24
CA ARG A 701 -11.98 28.67 20.23
C ARG A 701 -12.95 29.25 19.20
N PHE A 702 -13.03 28.71 18.01
CA PHE A 702 -13.96 29.19 16.98
C PHE A 702 -15.41 28.78 17.22
N ARG A 703 -15.71 27.90 18.16
CA ARG A 703 -17.08 27.58 18.59
C ARG A 703 -17.57 28.45 19.75
N ALA A 704 -16.69 29.03 20.54
CA ALA A 704 -17.04 29.86 21.67
C ALA A 704 -17.46 31.30 21.29
N PHE A 705 -17.22 31.74 20.04
CA PHE A 705 -17.70 33.02 19.54
C PHE A 705 -18.75 32.76 18.45
N PRO A 706 -20.04 33.03 18.70
CA PRO A 706 -21.04 33.09 17.64
C PRO A 706 -20.64 34.26 16.71
N PHE A 707 -20.57 34.00 15.42
CA PHE A 707 -20.38 35.01 14.40
C PHE A 707 -21.47 36.09 14.58
N VAL A 708 -21.09 37.28 15.03
CA VAL A 708 -21.82 38.52 14.79
C VAL A 708 -21.63 38.81 13.29
N ILE A 709 -22.67 38.61 12.51
CA ILE A 709 -22.75 39.07 11.12
C ILE A 709 -22.98 40.59 11.24
N PRO A 710 -22.09 41.45 10.71
CA PRO A 710 -22.48 42.82 10.48
C PRO A 710 -23.52 42.81 9.35
N GLY A 711 -24.63 43.50 9.58
CA GLY A 711 -25.70 43.71 8.63
C GLY A 711 -25.28 44.44 7.36
#